data_997f60b7326216e8acf413aad473f615
#
_entry.id   997f60b7326216e8acf413aad473f615
#
_cell.length_a   1.000
_cell.length_b   1.000
_cell.length_c   1.000
_cell.angle_alpha   90.00
_cell.angle_beta   90.00
_cell.angle_gamma   90.00
#
_symmetry.space_group_name_H-M   'P 1'
#
loop_
_entity.id
_entity.type
_entity.pdbx_description
1 polymer ?
#
loop_
_entity_poly.entity_id
_entity_poly.type
_entity_poly.pdbx_seq_one_letter_code
_entity_poly.pdbx_strand_id
1 'polypeptide(L)'
;MNATAESTAQPSSAPGLFWKAITALPRDGSFRFSVKFGIAGILAVFAALFNKSHEPTWALFTVFVLMVAQYIGAIEEKSILRIVGTIIGGLVGYLLTAAFEQDPLIYLSLLGLFVAATNAMFGQARYPYAFLLCGMTAVVVCSNGMGDPGMSWEFMIWRIQEVCIGVLAVLLVQSLLWPRYAADEFLTGLRGAFIDLCDLFSATRSGTPANGVAIEARLNQLRQLLRFGGRESRYFRARIETYVELLSVISRIHGAIRPLTGLGLKNSFYFENAGQQLAGVQEAIEAQLALLGAPKQDSGALRQGSLAINTAMQALKQTIIDLRRDPRSRDVELDDILGISLECLSLEEIHQELARGLDLLDGLPVKIKKRHALDLRGLVPGMPPAFWITNGIRSTISLIAAMVLMNWVQPPGGSMMVLCSWLFCFLLPISPEGRGDQRAWHVVVAAIPCVLFLCLGLILASPLLSSYAVLNILIFTWMFVYGQVAYRTAGVSTVMNISMMGLVGAMGLNAQEPVSFQAIANVFFGISIGTVIAAVFQRSLWPLLPQREMRDRFQEMLRIQREALVSGTPSLEGVARLSQLPGEIKLRLANLVRPVYSEAEIQNLCDLLDHLDRFTANRIWESDPGQAKDGLALTKKIRELFAEILEKIGVSFATGRPCSVDATPLRAAIVEFDAWVLDARLQMMSESADPSVTTNLIGRAARYQNAATNLMAAAEVAAQLDTALYSKDNAL
;
A
#
# COMPACT_ATOMS: atom_id res chain seq x y z
N MET A 1 37.57 -47.84 -40.63
CA MET A 1 36.79 -47.23 -41.71
C MET A 1 36.03 -46.06 -41.11
N ASN A 2 36.53 -44.88 -41.39
CA ASN A 2 36.04 -43.59 -40.94
C ASN A 2 34.79 -43.22 -41.78
N ALA A 3 33.71 -42.81 -41.10
CA ALA A 3 32.64 -42.07 -41.75
C ALA A 3 32.51 -40.72 -40.99
N THR A 4 33.03 -39.69 -41.62
CA THR A 4 32.88 -38.30 -41.27
C THR A 4 31.43 -37.89 -41.53
N ALA A 5 30.71 -37.50 -40.45
CA ALA A 5 29.43 -36.83 -40.58
C ALA A 5 29.66 -35.33 -40.71
N GLU A 6 29.42 -34.81 -41.90
CA GLU A 6 29.34 -33.39 -42.22
C GLU A 6 28.18 -32.76 -41.46
N SER A 7 28.50 -31.85 -40.54
CA SER A 7 27.57 -30.96 -39.89
C SER A 7 27.12 -29.89 -40.89
N THR A 8 25.95 -30.04 -41.47
CA THR A 8 25.24 -28.97 -42.19
C THR A 8 24.79 -27.90 -41.22
N ALA A 9 25.58 -26.83 -41.10
CA ALA A 9 25.18 -25.62 -40.41
C ALA A 9 24.01 -24.97 -41.18
N GLN A 10 22.81 -25.06 -40.64
CA GLN A 10 21.66 -24.24 -41.09
C GLN A 10 21.99 -22.76 -40.86
N PRO A 11 21.73 -21.87 -41.83
CA PRO A 11 21.89 -20.44 -41.62
C PRO A 11 20.89 -19.97 -40.55
N SER A 12 21.41 -19.48 -39.41
CA SER A 12 20.63 -18.88 -38.37
C SER A 12 19.86 -17.69 -38.94
N SER A 13 18.55 -17.79 -39.01
CA SER A 13 17.66 -16.71 -39.46
C SER A 13 17.93 -15.41 -38.64
N ALA A 14 18.01 -14.28 -39.34
CA ALA A 14 18.27 -12.96 -38.74
C ALA A 14 17.46 -12.62 -37.46
N PRO A 15 16.19 -13.09 -37.30
CA PRO A 15 15.45 -12.95 -36.03
C PRO A 15 16.11 -13.60 -34.82
N GLY A 16 16.80 -14.75 -35.01
CA GLY A 16 17.43 -15.46 -33.88
C GLY A 16 18.69 -14.75 -33.33
N LEU A 17 19.42 -14.02 -34.16
CA LEU A 17 20.56 -13.21 -33.73
C LEU A 17 20.14 -11.97 -32.94
N PHE A 18 19.06 -11.31 -33.35
CA PHE A 18 18.49 -10.17 -32.65
C PHE A 18 18.02 -10.57 -31.24
N TRP A 19 17.28 -11.68 -31.10
CA TRP A 19 16.84 -12.16 -29.78
C TRP A 19 18.01 -12.60 -28.90
N LYS A 20 19.04 -13.23 -29.43
CA LYS A 20 20.27 -13.57 -28.69
C LYS A 20 21.01 -12.34 -28.18
N ALA A 21 21.12 -11.30 -29.00
CA ALA A 21 21.75 -10.04 -28.63
C ALA A 21 20.95 -9.33 -27.48
N ILE A 22 19.61 -9.31 -27.57
CA ILE A 22 18.77 -8.73 -26.54
C ILE A 22 18.85 -9.50 -25.20
N THR A 23 18.94 -10.83 -25.26
CA THR A 23 19.04 -11.64 -24.02
C THR A 23 20.43 -11.57 -23.39
N ALA A 24 21.47 -11.18 -24.14
CA ALA A 24 22.82 -11.00 -23.63
C ALA A 24 23.07 -9.65 -22.93
N LEU A 25 22.13 -8.70 -23.02
CA LEU A 25 22.20 -7.42 -22.31
C LEU A 25 22.22 -7.62 -20.78
N PRO A 26 22.85 -6.70 -20.01
CA PRO A 26 22.97 -6.82 -18.56
C PRO A 26 21.67 -7.21 -17.88
N ARG A 27 21.74 -8.13 -16.93
CA ARG A 27 20.57 -8.61 -16.16
C ARG A 27 20.05 -7.59 -15.15
N ASP A 28 20.70 -6.44 -15.02
CA ASP A 28 20.25 -5.36 -14.12
C ASP A 28 18.85 -4.88 -14.53
N GLY A 29 17.91 -5.00 -13.59
CA GLY A 29 16.50 -4.62 -13.80
C GLY A 29 16.34 -3.14 -14.11
N SER A 30 17.20 -2.27 -13.54
CA SER A 30 17.16 -0.82 -13.78
C SER A 30 17.61 -0.49 -15.22
N PHE A 31 18.62 -1.16 -15.71
CA PHE A 31 19.10 -0.97 -17.09
C PHE A 31 18.04 -1.37 -18.11
N ARG A 32 17.46 -2.58 -17.96
CA ARG A 32 16.41 -3.06 -18.87
C ARG A 32 15.17 -2.15 -18.85
N PHE A 33 14.78 -1.68 -17.68
CA PHE A 33 13.69 -0.73 -17.53
C PHE A 33 13.97 0.57 -18.28
N SER A 34 15.18 1.13 -18.12
CA SER A 34 15.59 2.39 -18.77
C SER A 34 15.68 2.28 -20.28
N VAL A 35 16.18 1.15 -20.79
CA VAL A 35 16.20 0.89 -22.24
C VAL A 35 14.79 0.84 -22.82
N LYS A 36 13.88 0.10 -22.18
CA LYS A 36 12.46 0.07 -22.59
C LYS A 36 11.85 1.47 -22.61
N PHE A 37 12.16 2.25 -21.58
CA PHE A 37 11.63 3.59 -21.42
C PHE A 37 12.09 4.49 -22.57
N GLY A 38 13.38 4.47 -22.89
CA GLY A 38 13.95 5.21 -24.03
C GLY A 38 13.37 4.80 -25.37
N ILE A 39 13.28 3.50 -25.64
CA ILE A 39 12.72 2.97 -26.89
C ILE A 39 11.24 3.34 -27.04
N ALA A 40 10.44 3.20 -25.98
CA ALA A 40 9.02 3.59 -26.02
C ALA A 40 8.85 5.07 -26.30
N GLY A 41 9.72 5.93 -25.73
CA GLY A 41 9.71 7.35 -26.00
C GLY A 41 10.02 7.72 -27.46
N ILE A 42 11.08 7.14 -28.01
CA ILE A 42 11.42 7.34 -29.43
C ILE A 42 10.27 6.88 -30.33
N LEU A 43 9.71 5.70 -30.07
CA LEU A 43 8.65 5.14 -30.87
C LEU A 43 7.37 6.01 -30.81
N ALA A 44 7.02 6.52 -29.64
CA ALA A 44 5.88 7.41 -29.48
C ALA A 44 6.06 8.74 -30.22
N VAL A 45 7.24 9.37 -30.10
CA VAL A 45 7.53 10.63 -30.79
C VAL A 45 7.57 10.42 -32.31
N PHE A 46 8.24 9.34 -32.77
CA PHE A 46 8.28 8.98 -34.19
C PHE A 46 6.88 8.83 -34.77
N ALA A 47 6.03 8.02 -34.11
CA ALA A 47 4.67 7.79 -34.58
C ALA A 47 3.82 9.06 -34.56
N ALA A 48 3.98 9.91 -33.53
CA ALA A 48 3.27 11.17 -33.43
C ALA A 48 3.70 12.16 -34.53
N LEU A 49 5.00 12.31 -34.80
CA LEU A 49 5.52 13.16 -35.89
C LEU A 49 5.11 12.63 -37.26
N PHE A 50 5.16 11.31 -37.47
CA PHE A 50 4.72 10.67 -38.70
C PHE A 50 3.22 10.91 -38.96
N ASN A 51 2.40 10.86 -37.91
CA ASN A 51 0.97 11.17 -37.96
C ASN A 51 0.68 12.69 -38.05
N LYS A 52 1.72 13.54 -38.09
CA LYS A 52 1.59 15.00 -38.02
C LYS A 52 0.75 15.50 -36.86
N SER A 53 0.88 14.84 -35.68
CA SER A 53 0.20 15.25 -34.45
C SER A 53 0.62 16.68 -34.09
N HIS A 54 -0.32 17.46 -33.60
CA HIS A 54 -0.10 18.86 -33.24
C HIS A 54 0.91 19.03 -32.11
N GLU A 55 0.77 18.20 -31.05
CA GLU A 55 1.67 18.22 -29.88
C GLU A 55 2.21 16.82 -29.54
N PRO A 56 3.24 16.30 -30.24
CA PRO A 56 3.85 15.00 -29.99
C PRO A 56 4.29 14.76 -28.54
N THR A 57 4.50 15.83 -27.78
CA THR A 57 4.82 15.83 -26.35
C THR A 57 3.81 15.07 -25.49
N TRP A 58 2.53 15.07 -25.86
CA TRP A 58 1.51 14.35 -25.10
C TRP A 58 1.56 12.82 -25.30
N ALA A 59 2.01 12.36 -26.45
CA ALA A 59 2.30 10.96 -26.65
C ALA A 59 3.47 10.52 -25.75
N LEU A 60 4.54 11.34 -25.67
CA LEU A 60 5.67 11.12 -24.79
C LEU A 60 5.25 11.16 -23.30
N PHE A 61 4.38 12.12 -22.92
CA PHE A 61 3.78 12.21 -21.59
C PHE A 61 3.00 10.93 -21.24
N THR A 62 2.28 10.35 -22.20
CA THR A 62 1.58 9.08 -22.02
C THR A 62 2.56 7.94 -21.73
N VAL A 63 3.71 7.90 -22.42
CA VAL A 63 4.77 6.93 -22.13
C VAL A 63 5.27 7.08 -20.70
N PHE A 64 5.55 8.30 -20.23
CA PHE A 64 5.99 8.54 -18.86
C PHE A 64 5.02 7.97 -17.82
N VAL A 65 3.74 8.27 -17.95
CA VAL A 65 2.74 7.86 -16.96
C VAL A 65 2.50 6.35 -16.96
N LEU A 66 2.53 5.70 -18.14
CA LEU A 66 2.27 4.28 -18.25
C LEU A 66 3.49 3.44 -17.85
N MET A 67 4.70 3.88 -18.17
CA MET A 67 5.92 3.15 -17.86
C MET A 67 6.24 3.06 -16.37
N VAL A 68 5.65 3.91 -15.53
CA VAL A 68 5.72 3.76 -14.06
C VAL A 68 5.14 2.42 -13.61
N ALA A 69 4.15 1.88 -14.33
CA ALA A 69 3.65 0.53 -14.10
C ALA A 69 4.63 -0.49 -14.70
N GLN A 70 5.11 -1.43 -13.87
CA GLN A 70 6.16 -2.37 -14.27
C GLN A 70 5.63 -3.68 -14.85
N TYR A 71 4.35 -4.01 -14.64
CA TYR A 71 3.73 -5.27 -15.01
C TYR A 71 2.73 -5.08 -16.17
N ILE A 72 2.69 -6.04 -17.08
CA ILE A 72 1.84 -5.98 -18.28
C ILE A 72 0.36 -5.78 -17.89
N GLY A 73 -0.17 -6.53 -16.95
CA GLY A 73 -1.58 -6.41 -16.54
C GLY A 73 -1.91 -5.03 -15.92
N ALA A 74 -0.95 -4.40 -15.24
CA ALA A 74 -1.10 -3.05 -14.71
C ALA A 74 -1.08 -2.00 -15.84
N ILE A 75 -0.22 -2.20 -16.84
CA ILE A 75 -0.10 -1.31 -18.01
C ILE A 75 -1.37 -1.40 -18.85
N GLU A 76 -1.87 -2.60 -19.14
CA GLU A 76 -3.13 -2.79 -19.87
C GLU A 76 -4.31 -2.10 -19.18
N GLU A 77 -4.44 -2.29 -17.85
CA GLU A 77 -5.49 -1.62 -17.08
C GLU A 77 -5.39 -0.10 -17.20
N LYS A 78 -4.21 0.46 -16.93
CA LYS A 78 -3.99 1.90 -17.02
C LYS A 78 -4.19 2.43 -18.43
N SER A 79 -3.79 1.68 -19.46
CA SER A 79 -3.96 2.05 -20.86
C SER A 79 -5.42 2.20 -21.27
N ILE A 80 -6.25 1.20 -20.93
CA ILE A 80 -7.70 1.24 -21.19
C ILE A 80 -8.33 2.41 -20.46
N LEU A 81 -8.04 2.58 -19.16
CA LEU A 81 -8.59 3.65 -18.35
C LEU A 81 -8.15 5.03 -18.85
N ARG A 82 -6.93 5.13 -19.41
CA ARG A 82 -6.41 6.38 -20.01
C ARG A 82 -7.19 6.75 -21.26
N ILE A 83 -7.38 5.81 -22.18
CA ILE A 83 -8.16 6.06 -23.40
C ILE A 83 -9.59 6.44 -23.05
N VAL A 84 -10.27 5.67 -22.22
CA VAL A 84 -11.67 5.94 -21.83
C VAL A 84 -11.81 7.29 -21.12
N GLY A 85 -10.94 7.58 -20.14
CA GLY A 85 -10.95 8.86 -19.43
C GLY A 85 -10.68 10.05 -20.35
N THR A 86 -9.77 9.91 -21.31
CA THR A 86 -9.46 10.95 -22.30
C THR A 86 -10.64 11.21 -23.24
N ILE A 87 -11.30 10.15 -23.73
CA ILE A 87 -12.46 10.30 -24.62
C ILE A 87 -13.61 11.01 -23.89
N ILE A 88 -13.97 10.54 -22.70
CA ILE A 88 -15.08 11.11 -21.93
C ILE A 88 -14.76 12.55 -21.52
N GLY A 89 -13.56 12.80 -20.97
CA GLY A 89 -13.15 14.13 -20.56
C GLY A 89 -13.05 15.12 -21.72
N GLY A 90 -12.51 14.67 -22.86
CA GLY A 90 -12.43 15.46 -24.09
C GLY A 90 -13.82 15.85 -24.62
N LEU A 91 -14.73 14.88 -24.68
CA LEU A 91 -16.10 15.11 -25.13
C LEU A 91 -16.83 16.11 -24.22
N VAL A 92 -16.72 15.96 -22.90
CA VAL A 92 -17.33 16.90 -21.96
C VAL A 92 -16.70 18.29 -22.09
N GLY A 93 -15.36 18.37 -22.17
CA GLY A 93 -14.67 19.65 -22.37
C GLY A 93 -15.12 20.36 -23.65
N TYR A 94 -15.21 19.64 -24.77
CA TYR A 94 -15.73 20.17 -26.02
C TYR A 94 -17.19 20.67 -25.92
N LEU A 95 -18.08 19.84 -25.34
CA LEU A 95 -19.49 20.20 -25.20
C LEU A 95 -19.69 21.42 -24.30
N LEU A 96 -18.90 21.53 -23.21
CA LEU A 96 -18.95 22.73 -22.35
C LEU A 96 -18.51 23.98 -23.10
N THR A 97 -17.43 23.91 -23.86
CA THR A 97 -16.95 25.03 -24.64
C THR A 97 -17.97 25.40 -25.74
N ALA A 98 -18.44 24.42 -26.52
CA ALA A 98 -19.37 24.65 -27.62
C ALA A 98 -20.72 25.24 -27.16
N ALA A 99 -21.19 24.89 -25.96
CA ALA A 99 -22.53 25.32 -25.50
C ALA A 99 -22.51 26.57 -24.62
N PHE A 100 -21.43 26.81 -23.85
CA PHE A 100 -21.46 27.79 -22.75
C PHE A 100 -20.29 28.79 -22.76
N GLU A 101 -19.44 28.80 -23.78
CA GLU A 101 -18.27 29.68 -23.84
C GLU A 101 -18.64 31.17 -23.72
N GLN A 102 -19.80 31.58 -24.26
CA GLN A 102 -20.27 32.96 -24.24
C GLN A 102 -20.66 33.45 -22.83
N ASP A 103 -20.95 32.50 -21.90
CA ASP A 103 -21.33 32.78 -20.52
C ASP A 103 -20.24 32.29 -19.54
N PRO A 104 -19.20 33.08 -19.23
CA PRO A 104 -18.07 32.65 -18.42
C PRO A 104 -18.46 32.10 -17.03
N LEU A 105 -19.51 32.63 -16.40
CA LEU A 105 -19.99 32.17 -15.11
C LEU A 105 -20.60 30.77 -15.19
N ILE A 106 -21.44 30.50 -16.19
CA ILE A 106 -22.05 29.20 -16.41
C ILE A 106 -20.95 28.20 -16.80
N TYR A 107 -20.07 28.56 -17.71
CA TYR A 107 -18.95 27.75 -18.19
C TYR A 107 -18.04 27.30 -17.06
N LEU A 108 -17.52 28.25 -16.24
CA LEU A 108 -16.64 27.94 -15.12
C LEU A 108 -17.36 27.15 -14.03
N SER A 109 -18.64 27.43 -13.80
CA SER A 109 -19.43 26.70 -12.78
C SER A 109 -19.65 25.25 -13.18
N LEU A 110 -20.00 24.97 -14.44
CA LEU A 110 -20.21 23.62 -14.95
C LEU A 110 -18.91 22.83 -15.04
N LEU A 111 -17.82 23.44 -15.51
CA LEU A 111 -16.50 22.84 -15.51
C LEU A 111 -16.06 22.52 -14.07
N GLY A 112 -16.22 23.45 -13.14
CA GLY A 112 -15.92 23.26 -11.75
C GLY A 112 -16.73 22.13 -11.12
N LEU A 113 -18.04 22.05 -11.37
CA LEU A 113 -18.90 20.97 -10.91
C LEU A 113 -18.46 19.62 -11.46
N PHE A 114 -18.15 19.54 -12.76
CA PHE A 114 -17.67 18.32 -13.39
C PHE A 114 -16.35 17.85 -12.79
N VAL A 115 -15.38 18.75 -12.63
CA VAL A 115 -14.08 18.44 -12.02
C VAL A 115 -14.22 18.05 -10.56
N ALA A 116 -15.07 18.72 -9.78
CA ALA A 116 -15.37 18.34 -8.41
C ALA A 116 -15.97 16.93 -8.32
N ALA A 117 -16.90 16.59 -9.23
CA ALA A 117 -17.50 15.26 -9.29
C ALA A 117 -16.46 14.19 -9.65
N THR A 118 -15.59 14.42 -10.64
CA THR A 118 -14.53 13.47 -11.01
C THR A 118 -13.52 13.28 -9.87
N ASN A 119 -13.17 14.35 -9.14
CA ASN A 119 -12.28 14.28 -7.99
C ASN A 119 -12.91 13.52 -6.80
N ALA A 120 -14.21 13.73 -6.53
CA ALA A 120 -14.92 12.98 -5.49
C ALA A 120 -15.02 11.49 -5.85
N MET A 121 -15.29 11.17 -7.13
CA MET A 121 -15.35 9.79 -7.61
C MET A 121 -13.98 9.10 -7.60
N PHE A 122 -12.89 9.82 -7.71
CA PHE A 122 -11.54 9.25 -7.63
C PHE A 122 -11.33 8.42 -6.35
N GLY A 123 -11.79 8.92 -5.21
CA GLY A 123 -11.61 8.24 -3.92
C GLY A 123 -12.56 7.06 -3.68
N GLN A 124 -13.68 7.00 -4.38
CA GLN A 124 -14.76 6.04 -4.14
C GLN A 124 -14.90 4.99 -5.24
N ALA A 125 -14.36 5.26 -6.43
CA ALA A 125 -14.53 4.41 -7.59
C ALA A 125 -13.58 3.20 -7.61
N ARG A 126 -14.04 2.13 -8.26
CA ARG A 126 -13.20 0.96 -8.55
C ARG A 126 -12.00 1.28 -9.44
N TYR A 127 -12.11 2.32 -10.28
CA TYR A 127 -11.10 2.75 -11.25
C TYR A 127 -10.77 4.25 -11.10
N PRO A 128 -10.08 4.64 -10.03
CA PRO A 128 -9.79 6.05 -9.74
C PRO A 128 -9.10 6.78 -10.89
N TYR A 129 -8.16 6.12 -11.54
CA TYR A 129 -7.34 6.69 -12.60
C TYR A 129 -8.16 7.22 -13.82
N ALA A 130 -9.26 6.55 -14.16
CA ALA A 130 -10.14 7.01 -15.26
C ALA A 130 -10.78 8.37 -14.94
N PHE A 131 -11.23 8.55 -13.69
CA PHE A 131 -11.86 9.82 -13.26
C PHE A 131 -10.85 10.98 -13.22
N LEU A 132 -9.61 10.71 -12.77
CA LEU A 132 -8.53 11.70 -12.82
C LEU A 132 -8.28 12.18 -14.26
N LEU A 133 -8.18 11.24 -15.20
CA LEU A 133 -7.93 11.56 -16.59
C LEU A 133 -9.13 12.25 -17.26
N CYS A 134 -10.33 11.86 -16.86
CA CYS A 134 -11.56 12.51 -17.33
C CYS A 134 -11.56 14.00 -16.96
N GLY A 135 -11.30 14.32 -15.68
CA GLY A 135 -11.16 15.70 -15.23
C GLY A 135 -10.00 16.44 -15.91
N MET A 136 -8.81 15.77 -15.97
CA MET A 136 -7.63 16.35 -16.60
C MET A 136 -7.82 16.71 -18.07
N THR A 137 -8.42 15.83 -18.85
CA THR A 137 -8.63 16.07 -20.27
C THR A 137 -9.67 17.17 -20.51
N ALA A 138 -10.76 17.20 -19.71
CA ALA A 138 -11.73 18.28 -19.77
C ALA A 138 -11.07 19.64 -19.48
N VAL A 139 -10.25 19.73 -18.42
CA VAL A 139 -9.50 20.96 -18.09
C VAL A 139 -8.59 21.40 -19.25
N VAL A 140 -7.85 20.45 -19.84
CA VAL A 140 -6.94 20.75 -20.96
C VAL A 140 -7.70 21.24 -22.19
N VAL A 141 -8.80 20.58 -22.57
CA VAL A 141 -9.61 20.98 -23.72
C VAL A 141 -10.25 22.33 -23.48
N CYS A 142 -10.83 22.56 -22.28
CA CYS A 142 -11.46 23.84 -21.93
C CYS A 142 -10.44 24.99 -21.85
N SER A 143 -9.24 24.77 -21.30
CA SER A 143 -8.24 25.82 -21.13
C SER A 143 -7.55 26.23 -22.44
N ASN A 144 -7.43 25.32 -23.41
CA ASN A 144 -6.81 25.61 -24.70
C ASN A 144 -7.82 25.99 -25.77
N GLY A 145 -9.08 25.57 -25.66
CA GLY A 145 -10.16 25.91 -26.57
C GLY A 145 -10.96 27.15 -26.17
N MET A 146 -10.57 27.83 -25.09
CA MET A 146 -11.29 29.01 -24.60
C MET A 146 -11.20 30.16 -25.64
N GLY A 147 -12.33 30.65 -26.09
CA GLY A 147 -12.43 31.65 -27.13
C GLY A 147 -12.65 31.10 -28.56
N ASP A 148 -12.53 29.77 -28.75
CA ASP A 148 -12.77 29.13 -30.05
C ASP A 148 -13.27 27.68 -29.92
N PRO A 149 -14.58 27.43 -30.08
CA PRO A 149 -15.13 26.07 -30.03
C PRO A 149 -14.56 25.12 -31.10
N GLY A 150 -14.15 25.65 -32.25
CA GLY A 150 -13.50 24.86 -33.30
C GLY A 150 -12.16 24.30 -32.83
N MET A 151 -11.37 25.14 -32.19
CA MET A 151 -10.11 24.70 -31.56
C MET A 151 -10.33 23.67 -30.45
N SER A 152 -11.39 23.79 -29.64
CA SER A 152 -11.72 22.78 -28.63
C SER A 152 -11.95 21.38 -29.23
N TRP A 153 -12.65 21.32 -30.39
CA TRP A 153 -12.84 20.06 -31.13
C TRP A 153 -11.52 19.48 -31.61
N GLU A 154 -10.68 20.31 -32.20
CA GLU A 154 -9.36 19.86 -32.68
C GLU A 154 -8.48 19.40 -31.55
N PHE A 155 -8.40 20.11 -30.42
CA PHE A 155 -7.68 19.72 -29.23
C PHE A 155 -8.19 18.38 -28.68
N MET A 156 -9.47 18.13 -28.62
CA MET A 156 -10.04 16.86 -28.21
C MET A 156 -9.53 15.72 -29.09
N ILE A 157 -9.61 15.87 -30.41
CA ILE A 157 -9.19 14.83 -31.36
C ILE A 157 -7.68 14.59 -31.25
N TRP A 158 -6.86 15.65 -31.20
CA TRP A 158 -5.43 15.52 -31.03
C TRP A 158 -5.06 14.80 -29.75
N ARG A 159 -5.72 15.11 -28.62
CA ARG A 159 -5.49 14.41 -27.32
C ARG A 159 -5.79 12.92 -27.42
N ILE A 160 -6.89 12.55 -28.05
CA ILE A 160 -7.25 11.14 -28.23
C ILE A 160 -6.18 10.42 -29.07
N GLN A 161 -5.77 11.02 -30.20
CA GLN A 161 -4.75 10.44 -31.08
C GLN A 161 -3.39 10.27 -30.34
N GLU A 162 -2.91 11.32 -29.72
CA GLU A 162 -1.61 11.34 -29.01
C GLU A 162 -1.57 10.34 -27.85
N VAL A 163 -2.67 10.25 -27.09
CA VAL A 163 -2.81 9.26 -26.03
C VAL A 163 -2.79 7.84 -26.62
N CYS A 164 -3.53 7.58 -27.70
CA CYS A 164 -3.53 6.26 -28.36
C CYS A 164 -2.15 5.90 -28.89
N ILE A 165 -1.43 6.82 -29.52
CA ILE A 165 -0.05 6.59 -29.99
C ILE A 165 0.88 6.23 -28.83
N GLY A 166 0.85 7.00 -27.73
CA GLY A 166 1.67 6.73 -26.57
C GLY A 166 1.34 5.38 -25.90
N VAL A 167 0.06 5.03 -25.81
CA VAL A 167 -0.40 3.74 -25.31
C VAL A 167 0.10 2.59 -26.17
N LEU A 168 -0.05 2.68 -27.49
CA LEU A 168 0.41 1.65 -28.42
C LEU A 168 1.92 1.46 -28.36
N ALA A 169 2.70 2.54 -28.29
CA ALA A 169 4.16 2.49 -28.15
C ALA A 169 4.57 1.74 -26.87
N VAL A 170 3.92 2.05 -25.73
CA VAL A 170 4.21 1.38 -24.45
C VAL A 170 3.82 -0.10 -24.50
N LEU A 171 2.63 -0.43 -24.95
CA LEU A 171 2.16 -1.82 -25.04
C LEU A 171 3.07 -2.65 -25.94
N LEU A 172 3.49 -2.12 -27.10
CA LEU A 172 4.37 -2.80 -28.01
C LEU A 172 5.75 -3.08 -27.35
N VAL A 173 6.37 -2.07 -26.77
CA VAL A 173 7.68 -2.21 -26.14
C VAL A 173 7.62 -3.13 -24.92
N GLN A 174 6.61 -3.01 -24.08
CA GLN A 174 6.49 -3.84 -22.87
C GLN A 174 6.17 -5.32 -23.19
N SER A 175 5.44 -5.58 -24.26
CA SER A 175 5.13 -6.95 -24.67
C SER A 175 6.28 -7.64 -25.40
N LEU A 176 7.12 -6.87 -26.16
CA LEU A 176 8.20 -7.42 -26.95
C LEU A 176 9.52 -7.51 -26.20
N LEU A 177 9.86 -6.49 -25.38
CA LEU A 177 11.15 -6.42 -24.69
C LEU A 177 10.98 -6.87 -23.23
N TRP A 178 11.59 -8.01 -22.86
CA TRP A 178 11.62 -8.52 -21.47
C TRP A 178 10.29 -8.35 -20.72
N PRO A 179 9.19 -8.98 -21.15
CA PRO A 179 7.89 -8.85 -20.49
C PRO A 179 7.99 -9.25 -19.01
N ARG A 180 7.36 -8.46 -18.13
CA ARG A 180 7.25 -8.76 -16.69
C ARG A 180 5.80 -9.04 -16.36
N TYR A 181 5.54 -10.25 -15.87
CA TYR A 181 4.21 -10.69 -15.49
C TYR A 181 4.01 -10.57 -13.98
N ALA A 182 2.92 -9.96 -13.56
CA ALA A 182 2.56 -9.86 -12.16
C ALA A 182 2.25 -11.22 -11.54
N ALA A 183 1.78 -12.17 -12.34
CA ALA A 183 1.55 -13.54 -11.90
C ALA A 183 2.82 -14.26 -11.44
N ASP A 184 3.94 -14.11 -12.17
CA ASP A 184 5.23 -14.72 -11.82
C ASP A 184 5.84 -14.06 -10.58
N GLU A 185 5.75 -12.74 -10.51
CA GLU A 185 6.21 -11.96 -9.35
C GLU A 185 5.39 -12.30 -8.10
N PHE A 186 4.07 -12.50 -8.25
CA PHE A 186 3.20 -12.95 -7.16
C PHE A 186 3.66 -14.29 -6.59
N LEU A 187 3.92 -15.28 -7.44
CA LEU A 187 4.37 -16.60 -6.99
C LEU A 187 5.74 -16.54 -6.31
N THR A 188 6.64 -15.70 -6.81
CA THR A 188 7.94 -15.46 -6.18
C THR A 188 7.79 -14.74 -4.85
N GLY A 189 6.96 -13.70 -4.80
CA GLY A 189 6.67 -12.94 -3.60
C GLY A 189 5.92 -13.75 -2.54
N LEU A 190 5.06 -14.69 -2.94
CA LEU A 190 4.37 -15.63 -2.03
C LEU A 190 5.38 -16.53 -1.30
N ARG A 191 6.38 -17.06 -2.03
CA ARG A 191 7.49 -17.81 -1.40
C ARG A 191 8.29 -16.93 -0.45
N GLY A 192 8.61 -15.70 -0.87
CA GLY A 192 9.27 -14.73 -0.01
C GLY A 192 8.50 -14.42 1.27
N ALA A 193 7.16 -14.43 1.25
CA ALA A 193 6.36 -14.24 2.45
C ALA A 193 6.50 -15.40 3.46
N PHE A 194 6.66 -16.63 2.99
CA PHE A 194 6.95 -17.77 3.88
C PHE A 194 8.37 -17.70 4.45
N ILE A 195 9.34 -17.21 3.69
CA ILE A 195 10.71 -16.96 4.21
C ILE A 195 10.67 -15.88 5.29
N ASP A 196 9.97 -14.75 5.04
CA ASP A 196 9.83 -13.69 6.05
C ASP A 196 9.13 -14.19 7.31
N LEU A 197 8.14 -15.10 7.19
CA LEU A 197 7.51 -15.75 8.35
C LEU A 197 8.48 -16.66 9.10
N CYS A 198 9.31 -17.41 8.39
CA CYS A 198 10.35 -18.26 8.99
C CYS A 198 11.35 -17.41 9.78
N ASP A 199 11.83 -16.32 9.19
CA ASP A 199 12.77 -15.40 9.83
C ASP A 199 12.14 -14.71 11.06
N LEU A 200 10.87 -14.30 10.97
CA LEU A 200 10.14 -13.73 12.09
C LEU A 200 9.98 -14.74 13.23
N PHE A 201 9.61 -15.98 12.92
CA PHE A 201 9.42 -17.04 13.90
C PHE A 201 10.75 -17.40 14.60
N SER A 202 11.82 -17.55 13.83
CA SER A 202 13.17 -17.80 14.33
C SER A 202 13.68 -16.65 15.23
N ALA A 203 13.46 -15.40 14.83
CA ALA A 203 13.81 -14.22 15.62
C ALA A 203 13.01 -14.17 16.94
N THR A 204 11.72 -14.51 16.91
CA THR A 204 10.86 -14.58 18.11
C THR A 204 11.37 -15.64 19.08
N ARG A 205 11.76 -16.82 18.59
CA ARG A 205 12.33 -17.91 19.37
C ARG A 205 13.67 -17.52 20.03
N SER A 206 14.53 -16.79 19.31
CA SER A 206 15.82 -16.33 19.83
C SER A 206 15.71 -15.10 20.76
N GLY A 207 14.54 -14.50 20.89
CA GLY A 207 14.33 -13.30 21.70
C GLY A 207 14.92 -12.03 21.06
N THR A 208 15.26 -12.06 19.76
CA THR A 208 15.74 -10.89 19.04
C THR A 208 14.56 -10.03 18.57
N PRO A 209 14.70 -8.68 18.55
CA PRO A 209 13.63 -7.83 18.07
C PRO A 209 13.32 -8.13 16.60
N ALA A 210 12.11 -8.60 16.34
CA ALA A 210 11.67 -9.00 15.01
C ALA A 210 10.76 -7.94 14.38
N ASN A 211 10.98 -7.64 13.11
CA ASN A 211 10.23 -6.61 12.38
C ASN A 211 9.06 -7.20 11.58
N GLY A 212 7.89 -7.33 12.21
CA GLY A 212 6.66 -7.81 11.54
C GLY A 212 6.11 -6.88 10.44
N VAL A 213 6.59 -5.64 10.37
CA VAL A 213 6.15 -4.65 9.36
C VAL A 213 6.51 -5.10 7.94
N ALA A 214 7.60 -5.85 7.78
CA ALA A 214 8.03 -6.34 6.46
C ALA A 214 7.01 -7.30 5.85
N ILE A 215 6.41 -8.19 6.66
CA ILE A 215 5.40 -9.17 6.20
C ILE A 215 4.12 -8.44 5.73
N GLU A 216 3.67 -7.44 6.48
CA GLU A 216 2.46 -6.68 6.11
C GLU A 216 2.66 -5.88 4.82
N ALA A 217 3.83 -5.26 4.66
CA ALA A 217 4.18 -4.57 3.41
C ALA A 217 4.18 -5.55 2.22
N ARG A 218 4.75 -6.75 2.41
CA ARG A 218 4.76 -7.81 1.38
C ARG A 218 3.34 -8.32 1.08
N LEU A 219 2.51 -8.55 2.08
CA LEU A 219 1.11 -8.95 1.86
C LEU A 219 0.33 -7.91 1.06
N ASN A 220 0.54 -6.62 1.33
CA ASN A 220 -0.08 -5.55 0.57
C ASN A 220 0.41 -5.52 -0.90
N GLN A 221 1.70 -5.72 -1.12
CA GLN A 221 2.27 -5.86 -2.46
C GLN A 221 1.67 -7.07 -3.20
N LEU A 222 1.55 -8.23 -2.53
CA LEU A 222 0.97 -9.44 -3.12
C LEU A 222 -0.50 -9.26 -3.49
N ARG A 223 -1.29 -8.54 -2.68
CA ARG A 223 -2.68 -8.21 -3.02
C ARG A 223 -2.77 -7.38 -4.31
N GLN A 224 -1.83 -6.45 -4.52
CA GLN A 224 -1.76 -5.66 -5.77
C GLN A 224 -1.40 -6.53 -6.97
N LEU A 225 -0.39 -7.40 -6.81
CA LEU A 225 0.04 -8.32 -7.86
C LEU A 225 -1.07 -9.30 -8.24
N LEU A 226 -1.85 -9.76 -7.26
CA LEU A 226 -3.00 -10.65 -7.49
C LEU A 226 -4.04 -10.01 -8.42
N ARG A 227 -4.32 -8.71 -8.24
CA ARG A 227 -5.24 -7.96 -9.10
C ARG A 227 -4.74 -7.91 -10.54
N PHE A 228 -3.45 -7.64 -10.76
CA PHE A 228 -2.87 -7.52 -12.09
C PHE A 228 -2.67 -8.90 -12.76
N GLY A 229 -2.18 -9.89 -12.03
CA GLY A 229 -1.97 -11.26 -12.53
C GLY A 229 -3.25 -11.93 -13.01
N GLY A 230 -4.39 -11.61 -12.39
CA GLY A 230 -5.70 -12.09 -12.84
C GLY A 230 -6.14 -11.56 -14.22
N ARG A 231 -5.51 -10.49 -14.73
CA ARG A 231 -5.73 -9.98 -16.08
C ARG A 231 -4.80 -10.64 -17.10
N GLU A 232 -3.58 -10.95 -16.72
CA GLU A 232 -2.55 -11.49 -17.59
C GLU A 232 -2.81 -12.95 -17.99
N SER A 233 -3.35 -13.76 -17.09
CA SER A 233 -3.50 -15.19 -17.31
C SER A 233 -4.88 -15.72 -16.88
N ARG A 234 -5.55 -16.48 -17.79
CA ARG A 234 -6.79 -17.18 -17.47
C ARG A 234 -6.59 -18.24 -16.39
N TYR A 235 -5.46 -18.94 -16.43
CA TYR A 235 -5.08 -19.95 -15.44
C TYR A 235 -4.89 -19.33 -14.04
N PHE A 236 -4.22 -18.20 -13.96
CA PHE A 236 -4.04 -17.47 -12.71
C PHE A 236 -5.39 -16.94 -12.19
N ARG A 237 -6.24 -16.42 -13.09
CA ARG A 237 -7.61 -15.97 -12.76
C ARG A 237 -8.47 -17.04 -12.14
N ALA A 238 -8.40 -18.28 -12.65
CA ALA A 238 -9.16 -19.39 -12.12
C ALA A 238 -8.77 -19.79 -10.70
N ARG A 239 -7.56 -19.39 -10.24
CA ARG A 239 -7.02 -19.69 -8.91
C ARG A 239 -6.98 -18.49 -7.96
N ILE A 240 -7.56 -17.36 -8.33
CA ILE A 240 -7.52 -16.14 -7.51
C ILE A 240 -8.08 -16.39 -6.10
N GLU A 241 -9.20 -17.11 -5.97
CA GLU A 241 -9.81 -17.43 -4.68
C GLU A 241 -8.86 -18.24 -3.79
N THR A 242 -8.16 -19.22 -4.36
CA THR A 242 -7.13 -19.99 -3.64
C THR A 242 -5.97 -19.11 -3.19
N TYR A 243 -5.48 -18.21 -4.03
CA TYR A 243 -4.39 -17.30 -3.68
C TYR A 243 -4.81 -16.29 -2.61
N VAL A 244 -6.04 -15.78 -2.67
CA VAL A 244 -6.59 -14.92 -1.61
C VAL A 244 -6.63 -15.65 -0.28
N GLU A 245 -7.05 -16.91 -0.28
CA GLU A 245 -7.09 -17.72 0.94
C GLU A 245 -5.68 -18.02 1.46
N LEU A 246 -4.70 -18.28 0.58
CA LEU A 246 -3.29 -18.40 0.99
C LEU A 246 -2.74 -17.12 1.62
N LEU A 247 -3.07 -15.94 1.10
CA LEU A 247 -2.68 -14.69 1.74
C LEU A 247 -3.34 -14.54 3.13
N SER A 248 -4.56 -15.04 3.30
CA SER A 248 -5.23 -15.04 4.59
C SER A 248 -4.58 -16.02 5.58
N VAL A 249 -4.11 -17.18 5.11
CA VAL A 249 -3.32 -18.13 5.90
C VAL A 249 -2.03 -17.48 6.40
N ILE A 250 -1.26 -16.84 5.52
CA ILE A 250 -0.04 -16.12 5.89
C ILE A 250 -0.32 -15.04 6.95
N SER A 251 -1.38 -14.25 6.76
CA SER A 251 -1.79 -13.22 7.72
C SER A 251 -2.19 -13.80 9.08
N ARG A 252 -2.83 -14.99 9.11
CA ARG A 252 -3.19 -15.67 10.37
C ARG A 252 -1.96 -16.27 11.06
N ILE A 253 -1.03 -16.87 10.33
CA ILE A 253 0.23 -17.35 10.88
C ILE A 253 1.02 -16.17 11.50
N HIS A 254 1.14 -15.05 10.76
CA HIS A 254 1.75 -13.84 11.30
C HIS A 254 1.07 -13.37 12.59
N GLY A 255 -0.26 -13.36 12.62
CA GLY A 255 -1.03 -13.01 13.80
C GLY A 255 -0.83 -13.97 14.99
N ALA A 256 -0.59 -15.26 14.74
CA ALA A 256 -0.34 -16.26 15.77
C ALA A 256 1.10 -16.19 16.33
N ILE A 257 2.08 -15.71 15.54
CA ILE A 257 3.47 -15.51 16.00
C ILE A 257 3.58 -14.28 16.93
N ARG A 258 2.81 -13.22 16.69
CA ARG A 258 2.95 -11.94 17.41
C ARG A 258 2.78 -12.01 18.94
N PRO A 259 1.83 -12.78 19.51
CA PRO A 259 1.69 -12.91 20.95
C PRO A 259 2.91 -13.59 21.62
N LEU A 260 3.70 -14.33 20.86
CA LEU A 260 4.90 -15.01 21.36
C LEU A 260 6.07 -14.04 21.58
N THR A 261 6.02 -12.85 20.99
CA THR A 261 7.08 -11.85 21.16
C THR A 261 7.04 -11.25 22.56
N GLY A 262 8.10 -11.49 23.35
CA GLY A 262 8.24 -10.89 24.70
C GLY A 262 7.83 -11.79 25.86
N LEU A 263 7.48 -13.04 25.61
CA LEU A 263 7.30 -14.02 26.70
C LEU A 263 8.65 -14.36 27.32
N GLY A 264 8.96 -13.73 28.46
CA GLY A 264 10.23 -13.90 29.21
C GLY A 264 10.32 -15.20 30.01
N LEU A 265 9.86 -16.33 29.47
CA LEU A 265 9.56 -17.57 30.20
C LEU A 265 10.76 -18.51 30.43
N LYS A 266 11.99 -18.06 30.22
CA LYS A 266 13.16 -18.92 30.18
C LYS A 266 13.52 -19.67 31.49
N ASN A 267 12.89 -19.34 32.63
CA ASN A 267 13.21 -19.91 33.94
C ASN A 267 11.99 -20.48 34.68
N SER A 268 10.95 -20.92 33.98
CA SER A 268 9.74 -21.45 34.59
C SER A 268 9.74 -22.96 34.70
N PHE A 269 8.99 -23.51 35.67
CA PHE A 269 8.84 -24.95 35.88
C PHE A 269 8.45 -25.70 34.61
N TYR A 270 7.51 -25.16 33.82
CA TYR A 270 7.08 -25.80 32.59
C TYR A 270 8.15 -25.73 31.49
N PHE A 271 8.89 -24.64 31.39
CA PHE A 271 9.97 -24.52 30.41
C PHE A 271 11.15 -25.43 30.71
N GLU A 272 11.48 -25.61 31.98
CA GLU A 272 12.56 -26.56 32.39
C GLU A 272 12.18 -27.99 32.03
N ASN A 273 10.91 -28.38 32.19
CA ASN A 273 10.50 -29.79 32.07
C ASN A 273 9.89 -30.12 30.68
N ALA A 274 9.38 -29.17 29.92
CA ALA A 274 8.81 -29.36 28.57
C ALA A 274 9.62 -28.66 27.46
N GLY A 275 10.73 -28.01 27.80
CA GLY A 275 11.52 -27.21 26.87
C GLY A 275 12.02 -27.96 25.65
N GLN A 276 12.38 -29.25 25.80
CA GLN A 276 12.84 -30.08 24.70
C GLN A 276 11.72 -30.39 23.71
N GLN A 277 10.51 -30.70 24.19
CA GLN A 277 9.35 -30.96 23.35
C GLN A 277 8.88 -29.69 22.66
N LEU A 278 8.91 -28.57 23.38
CA LEU A 278 8.60 -27.26 22.84
C LEU A 278 9.56 -26.88 21.70
N ALA A 279 10.87 -27.03 21.92
CA ALA A 279 11.88 -26.80 20.91
C ALA A 279 11.67 -27.69 19.67
N GLY A 280 11.31 -28.98 19.88
CA GLY A 280 11.00 -29.90 18.80
C GLY A 280 9.82 -29.44 17.91
N VAL A 281 8.76 -28.90 18.52
CA VAL A 281 7.61 -28.31 17.74
C VAL A 281 8.06 -27.07 16.98
N GLN A 282 8.80 -26.18 17.63
CA GLN A 282 9.30 -24.96 17.03
C GLN A 282 10.23 -25.24 15.83
N GLU A 283 11.14 -26.22 15.95
CA GLU A 283 12.05 -26.66 14.89
C GLU A 283 11.27 -27.28 13.72
N ALA A 284 10.25 -28.09 14.01
CA ALA A 284 9.42 -28.68 12.96
C ALA A 284 8.60 -27.62 12.19
N ILE A 285 8.08 -26.58 12.87
CA ILE A 285 7.39 -25.47 12.25
C ILE A 285 8.35 -24.63 11.39
N GLU A 286 9.55 -24.33 11.91
CA GLU A 286 10.57 -23.57 11.18
C GLU A 286 11.00 -24.33 9.91
N ALA A 287 11.24 -25.63 10.01
CA ALA A 287 11.56 -26.48 8.86
C ALA A 287 10.43 -26.47 7.81
N GLN A 288 9.17 -26.54 8.24
CA GLN A 288 8.02 -26.50 7.33
C GLN A 288 7.86 -25.15 6.63
N LEU A 289 8.05 -24.03 7.33
CA LEU A 289 8.05 -22.68 6.74
C LEU A 289 9.18 -22.52 5.73
N ALA A 290 10.38 -23.03 6.03
CA ALA A 290 11.52 -23.03 5.12
C ALA A 290 11.24 -23.86 3.84
N LEU A 291 10.60 -25.04 3.97
CA LEU A 291 10.17 -25.85 2.82
C LEU A 291 9.15 -25.12 1.94
N LEU A 292 8.19 -24.40 2.52
CA LEU A 292 7.23 -23.60 1.78
C LEU A 292 7.89 -22.42 1.04
N GLY A 293 8.96 -21.86 1.59
CA GLY A 293 9.78 -20.82 0.95
C GLY A 293 10.72 -21.35 -0.14
N ALA A 294 10.96 -22.64 -0.22
CA ALA A 294 11.91 -23.23 -1.16
C ALA A 294 11.51 -23.02 -2.65
N PRO A 295 12.50 -22.85 -3.54
CA PRO A 295 12.20 -22.63 -4.98
C PRO A 295 11.57 -23.84 -5.67
N LYS A 296 11.84 -25.06 -5.20
CA LYS A 296 11.18 -26.29 -5.63
C LYS A 296 10.44 -26.88 -4.43
N GLN A 297 9.15 -26.90 -4.51
CA GLN A 297 8.30 -27.51 -3.48
C GLN A 297 8.12 -28.98 -3.81
N ASP A 298 8.58 -29.84 -2.89
CA ASP A 298 8.30 -31.27 -2.92
C ASP A 298 7.08 -31.55 -2.05
N SER A 299 5.97 -31.94 -2.67
CA SER A 299 4.72 -32.25 -1.97
C SER A 299 4.89 -33.40 -0.96
N GLY A 300 5.80 -34.35 -1.23
CA GLY A 300 6.12 -35.43 -0.32
C GLY A 300 6.80 -34.91 0.97
N ALA A 301 7.82 -34.05 0.81
CA ALA A 301 8.52 -33.42 1.93
C ALA A 301 7.60 -32.51 2.76
N LEU A 302 6.72 -31.75 2.09
CA LEU A 302 5.74 -30.90 2.77
C LEU A 302 4.75 -31.67 3.62
N ARG A 303 4.25 -32.82 3.13
CA ARG A 303 3.36 -33.70 3.92
C ARG A 303 4.09 -34.37 5.08
N GLN A 304 5.33 -34.80 4.89
CA GLN A 304 6.15 -35.35 5.97
C GLN A 304 6.41 -34.31 7.07
N GLY A 305 6.71 -33.05 6.69
CA GLY A 305 6.87 -31.96 7.62
C GLY A 305 5.60 -31.70 8.45
N SER A 306 4.43 -31.70 7.81
CA SER A 306 3.14 -31.56 8.52
C SER A 306 2.89 -32.70 9.51
N LEU A 307 3.22 -33.95 9.16
CA LEU A 307 3.14 -35.08 10.08
C LEU A 307 4.16 -34.97 11.25
N ALA A 308 5.36 -34.48 10.98
CA ALA A 308 6.38 -34.25 12.03
C ALA A 308 5.89 -33.20 13.04
N ILE A 309 5.29 -32.08 12.58
CA ILE A 309 4.69 -31.07 13.46
C ILE A 309 3.58 -31.68 14.31
N ASN A 310 2.68 -32.47 13.71
CA ASN A 310 1.59 -33.11 14.44
C ASN A 310 2.11 -34.05 15.51
N THR A 311 3.11 -34.86 15.20
CA THR A 311 3.74 -35.80 16.15
C THR A 311 4.40 -35.03 17.29
N ALA A 312 5.20 -34.01 17.01
CA ALA A 312 5.85 -33.19 18.02
C ALA A 312 4.82 -32.44 18.89
N MET A 313 3.73 -31.93 18.30
CA MET A 313 2.64 -31.27 19.03
C MET A 313 1.92 -32.22 19.99
N GLN A 314 1.67 -33.45 19.55
CA GLN A 314 1.06 -34.48 20.42
C GLN A 314 1.99 -34.83 21.61
N ALA A 315 3.28 -34.97 21.36
CA ALA A 315 4.27 -35.20 22.41
C ALA A 315 4.33 -34.04 23.42
N LEU A 316 4.33 -32.79 22.94
CA LEU A 316 4.27 -31.60 23.80
C LEU A 316 2.98 -31.57 24.64
N LYS A 317 1.82 -31.79 24.02
CA LYS A 317 0.53 -31.86 24.74
C LYS A 317 0.55 -32.92 25.84
N GLN A 318 1.04 -34.12 25.53
CA GLN A 318 1.13 -35.21 26.53
C GLN A 318 2.05 -34.82 27.68
N THR A 319 3.23 -34.25 27.38
CA THR A 319 4.17 -33.80 28.46
C THR A 319 3.51 -32.73 29.34
N ILE A 320 2.79 -31.77 28.77
CA ILE A 320 2.09 -30.74 29.56
C ILE A 320 0.99 -31.36 30.44
N ILE A 321 0.26 -32.36 29.92
CA ILE A 321 -0.74 -33.09 30.70
C ILE A 321 -0.08 -33.79 31.91
N ASP A 322 1.03 -34.46 31.68
CA ASP A 322 1.75 -35.21 32.73
C ASP A 322 2.33 -34.22 33.76
N LEU A 323 2.91 -33.10 33.33
CA LEU A 323 3.41 -32.07 34.24
C LEU A 323 2.28 -31.42 35.07
N ARG A 324 1.09 -31.26 34.54
CA ARG A 324 -0.08 -30.74 35.27
C ARG A 324 -0.55 -31.71 36.38
N ARG A 325 -0.33 -32.98 36.21
CA ARG A 325 -0.63 -34.01 37.23
C ARG A 325 0.45 -34.11 38.31
N ASP A 326 1.65 -33.55 38.08
CA ASP A 326 2.73 -33.52 39.04
C ASP A 326 2.32 -32.66 40.26
N PRO A 327 2.45 -33.15 41.50
CA PRO A 327 2.16 -32.35 42.70
C PRO A 327 2.91 -31.02 42.78
N ARG A 328 4.14 -30.96 42.21
CA ARG A 328 4.97 -29.74 42.14
C ARG A 328 4.34 -28.63 41.30
N SER A 329 3.43 -28.96 40.39
CA SER A 329 2.75 -27.99 39.58
C SER A 329 1.73 -27.15 40.33
N ARG A 330 1.37 -27.52 41.58
CA ARG A 330 0.39 -26.79 42.39
C ARG A 330 0.92 -25.44 42.85
N ASP A 331 2.21 -25.34 43.10
CA ASP A 331 2.87 -24.13 43.61
C ASP A 331 3.46 -23.25 42.51
N VAL A 332 3.20 -23.58 41.23
CA VAL A 332 3.69 -22.81 40.07
C VAL A 332 2.84 -21.56 39.91
N GLU A 333 3.51 -20.41 39.67
CA GLU A 333 2.88 -19.14 39.46
C GLU A 333 1.91 -19.17 38.25
N LEU A 334 0.80 -18.43 38.34
CA LEU A 334 -0.23 -18.39 37.30
C LEU A 334 0.34 -17.91 35.96
N ASP A 335 1.24 -16.93 35.99
CA ASP A 335 1.87 -16.35 34.81
C ASP A 335 2.65 -17.38 33.99
N ASP A 336 3.34 -18.33 34.66
CA ASP A 336 4.04 -19.43 33.98
C ASP A 336 3.07 -20.39 33.29
N ILE A 337 1.94 -20.66 33.92
CA ILE A 337 0.90 -21.55 33.39
C ILE A 337 0.21 -20.87 32.17
N LEU A 338 -0.08 -19.60 32.29
CA LEU A 338 -0.66 -18.82 31.22
C LEU A 338 0.30 -18.68 30.04
N GLY A 339 1.59 -18.43 30.32
CA GLY A 339 2.63 -18.29 29.31
C GLY A 339 2.80 -19.55 28.46
N ILE A 340 3.01 -20.72 29.06
CA ILE A 340 3.15 -21.98 28.32
C ILE A 340 1.88 -22.35 27.56
N SER A 341 0.71 -22.04 28.14
CA SER A 341 -0.57 -22.32 27.48
C SER A 341 -0.83 -21.40 26.28
N LEU A 342 -0.40 -20.13 26.35
CA LEU A 342 -0.45 -19.20 25.23
C LEU A 342 0.47 -19.66 24.11
N GLU A 343 1.67 -20.10 24.45
CA GLU A 343 2.63 -20.61 23.48
C GLU A 343 2.09 -21.86 22.77
N CYS A 344 1.58 -22.84 23.51
CA CYS A 344 0.96 -24.04 22.95
C CYS A 344 -0.22 -23.69 22.03
N LEU A 345 -1.09 -22.78 22.43
CA LEU A 345 -2.23 -22.34 21.63
C LEU A 345 -1.78 -21.68 20.32
N SER A 346 -0.77 -20.81 20.39
CA SER A 346 -0.22 -20.14 19.21
C SER A 346 0.46 -21.12 18.24
N LEU A 347 1.24 -22.07 18.75
CA LEU A 347 1.87 -23.12 17.93
C LEU A 347 0.82 -24.03 17.28
N GLU A 348 -0.26 -24.37 18.00
CA GLU A 348 -1.38 -25.15 17.44
C GLU A 348 -2.11 -24.38 16.31
N GLU A 349 -2.35 -23.09 16.49
CA GLU A 349 -2.92 -22.24 15.43
C GLU A 349 -2.02 -22.17 14.21
N ILE A 350 -0.70 -21.99 14.41
CA ILE A 350 0.27 -21.99 13.31
C ILE A 350 0.21 -23.32 12.56
N HIS A 351 0.20 -24.44 13.28
CA HIS A 351 0.10 -25.78 12.68
C HIS A 351 -1.19 -25.96 11.87
N GLN A 352 -2.35 -25.57 12.42
CA GLN A 352 -3.63 -25.68 11.74
C GLN A 352 -3.67 -24.83 10.45
N GLU A 353 -3.12 -23.63 10.49
CA GLU A 353 -3.06 -22.76 9.32
C GLU A 353 -2.03 -23.26 8.28
N LEU A 354 -0.90 -23.83 8.71
CA LEU A 354 0.05 -24.49 7.80
C LEU A 354 -0.60 -25.69 7.10
N ALA A 355 -1.30 -26.56 7.84
CA ALA A 355 -2.03 -27.69 7.25
C ALA A 355 -3.08 -27.23 6.22
N ARG A 356 -3.83 -26.18 6.57
CA ARG A 356 -4.81 -25.57 5.64
C ARG A 356 -4.14 -24.99 4.39
N GLY A 357 -2.98 -24.35 4.55
CA GLY A 357 -2.18 -23.85 3.42
C GLY A 357 -1.73 -24.94 2.47
N LEU A 358 -1.31 -26.10 3.02
CA LEU A 358 -0.95 -27.27 2.24
C LEU A 358 -2.16 -27.85 1.45
N ASP A 359 -3.32 -27.97 2.08
CA ASP A 359 -4.53 -28.42 1.42
C ASP A 359 -4.93 -27.51 0.24
N LEU A 360 -4.71 -26.19 0.38
CA LEU A 360 -4.93 -25.23 -0.69
C LEU A 360 -3.92 -25.38 -1.83
N LEU A 361 -2.66 -25.69 -1.52
CA LEU A 361 -1.60 -25.89 -2.52
C LEU A 361 -1.80 -27.22 -3.28
N ASP A 362 -2.23 -28.28 -2.61
CA ASP A 362 -2.55 -29.58 -3.22
C ASP A 362 -3.83 -29.57 -4.07
N GLY A 363 -4.58 -28.46 -4.05
CA GLY A 363 -5.83 -28.32 -4.81
C GLY A 363 -6.97 -29.19 -4.27
N LEU A 364 -6.88 -29.63 -3.01
CA LEU A 364 -7.97 -30.32 -2.33
C LEU A 364 -9.17 -29.37 -2.16
N PRO A 365 -10.43 -29.88 -2.21
CA PRO A 365 -11.61 -29.05 -2.05
C PRO A 365 -11.72 -28.57 -0.60
N VAL A 366 -10.98 -27.52 -0.27
CA VAL A 366 -11.19 -26.78 0.98
C VAL A 366 -12.54 -26.10 0.82
N LYS A 367 -13.44 -26.26 1.80
CA LYS A 367 -14.69 -25.46 1.89
C LYS A 367 -14.29 -24.00 2.04
N ILE A 368 -13.99 -23.35 0.92
CA ILE A 368 -13.87 -21.89 0.87
C ILE A 368 -15.26 -21.40 1.23
N LYS A 369 -15.47 -20.96 2.46
CA LYS A 369 -16.68 -20.18 2.80
C LYS A 369 -16.71 -19.11 1.73
N LYS A 370 -17.78 -19.06 0.91
CA LYS A 370 -18.03 -17.97 -0.03
C LYS A 370 -18.05 -16.66 0.78
N ARG A 371 -16.89 -16.21 1.12
CA ARG A 371 -16.67 -14.87 1.67
C ARG A 371 -16.77 -13.97 0.46
N HIS A 372 -17.59 -12.95 0.58
CA HIS A 372 -17.78 -11.88 -0.38
C HIS A 372 -16.45 -11.60 -1.08
N ALA A 373 -16.48 -11.60 -2.41
CA ALA A 373 -15.30 -11.33 -3.22
C ALA A 373 -14.52 -10.22 -2.54
N LEU A 374 -13.27 -10.51 -2.16
CA LEU A 374 -12.41 -9.50 -1.56
C LEU A 374 -12.49 -8.31 -2.47
N ASP A 375 -13.10 -7.26 -1.97
CA ASP A 375 -13.22 -6.03 -2.73
C ASP A 375 -11.80 -5.47 -2.83
N LEU A 376 -11.12 -5.81 -3.93
CA LEU A 376 -9.78 -5.32 -4.26
C LEU A 376 -9.79 -3.79 -4.51
N ARG A 377 -10.83 -3.08 -4.04
CA ARG A 377 -10.95 -1.61 -4.11
C ARG A 377 -9.86 -0.90 -3.31
N GLY A 378 -9.18 -1.58 -2.43
CA GLY A 378 -8.42 -1.00 -1.36
C GLY A 378 -6.98 -0.62 -1.64
N LEU A 379 -6.64 0.12 -2.69
CA LEU A 379 -5.26 0.58 -2.90
C LEU A 379 -5.09 2.09 -3.00
N VAL A 380 -6.17 2.82 -2.90
CA VAL A 380 -6.09 4.22 -2.50
C VAL A 380 -6.06 4.24 -0.97
N PRO A 381 -5.11 4.97 -0.33
CA PRO A 381 -5.09 5.08 1.12
C PRO A 381 -6.51 5.31 1.61
N GLY A 382 -6.96 4.54 2.61
CA GLY A 382 -8.32 4.61 3.14
C GLY A 382 -8.64 5.97 3.73
N MET A 383 -8.69 7.01 2.90
CA MET A 383 -9.09 8.35 3.27
C MET A 383 -10.61 8.39 3.41
N PRO A 384 -11.13 9.05 4.45
CA PRO A 384 -12.56 9.16 4.64
C PRO A 384 -13.23 9.88 3.46
N PRO A 385 -14.51 9.59 3.15
CA PRO A 385 -15.24 10.25 2.06
C PRO A 385 -15.21 11.78 2.15
N ALA A 386 -15.26 12.33 3.37
CA ALA A 386 -15.17 13.77 3.62
C ALA A 386 -13.85 14.38 3.09
N PHE A 387 -12.73 13.64 3.19
CA PHE A 387 -11.46 14.08 2.62
C PHE A 387 -11.54 14.27 1.09
N TRP A 388 -12.14 13.30 0.39
CA TRP A 388 -12.25 13.37 -1.07
C TRP A 388 -13.13 14.51 -1.53
N ILE A 389 -14.20 14.81 -0.80
CA ILE A 389 -15.09 15.94 -1.08
C ILE A 389 -14.36 17.26 -0.84
N THR A 390 -13.74 17.45 0.32
CA THR A 390 -13.02 18.70 0.65
C THR A 390 -11.81 18.94 -0.26
N ASN A 391 -11.04 17.89 -0.55
CA ASN A 391 -9.90 17.96 -1.47
C ASN A 391 -10.37 18.26 -2.92
N GLY A 392 -11.49 17.67 -3.33
CA GLY A 392 -12.10 17.91 -4.62
C GLY A 392 -12.58 19.36 -4.75
N ILE A 393 -13.29 19.89 -3.76
CA ILE A 393 -13.76 21.30 -3.76
C ILE A 393 -12.56 22.26 -3.76
N ARG A 394 -11.56 22.03 -2.92
CA ARG A 394 -10.37 22.86 -2.84
C ARG A 394 -9.62 22.94 -4.16
N SER A 395 -9.38 21.79 -4.80
CA SER A 395 -8.70 21.75 -6.09
C SER A 395 -9.52 22.38 -7.22
N THR A 396 -10.85 22.29 -7.15
CA THR A 396 -11.76 22.98 -8.09
C THR A 396 -11.71 24.50 -7.92
N ILE A 397 -11.66 25.00 -6.68
CA ILE A 397 -11.51 26.45 -6.43
C ILE A 397 -10.14 26.92 -6.97
N SER A 398 -9.07 26.15 -6.76
CA SER A 398 -7.74 26.43 -7.31
C SER A 398 -7.77 26.49 -8.85
N LEU A 399 -8.49 25.57 -9.49
CA LEU A 399 -8.71 25.56 -10.93
C LEU A 399 -9.39 26.84 -11.43
N ILE A 400 -10.52 27.18 -10.81
CA ILE A 400 -11.30 28.37 -11.20
C ILE A 400 -10.46 29.64 -11.04
N ALA A 401 -9.76 29.78 -9.91
CA ALA A 401 -8.88 30.92 -9.68
C ALA A 401 -7.76 31.02 -10.74
N ALA A 402 -7.16 29.89 -11.13
CA ALA A 402 -6.14 29.87 -12.17
C ALA A 402 -6.73 30.22 -13.55
N MET A 403 -7.94 29.76 -13.89
CA MET A 403 -8.61 30.13 -15.14
C MET A 403 -8.97 31.62 -15.21
N VAL A 404 -9.47 32.19 -14.11
CA VAL A 404 -9.72 33.62 -14.01
C VAL A 404 -8.43 34.41 -14.19
N LEU A 405 -7.33 33.99 -13.51
CA LEU A 405 -6.04 34.64 -13.66
C LEU A 405 -5.49 34.52 -15.09
N MET A 406 -5.66 33.36 -15.74
CA MET A 406 -5.27 33.15 -17.14
C MET A 406 -5.99 34.14 -18.07
N ASN A 407 -7.27 34.37 -17.83
CA ASN A 407 -8.08 35.22 -18.68
C ASN A 407 -7.80 36.73 -18.48
N TRP A 408 -7.52 37.17 -17.25
CA TRP A 408 -7.29 38.57 -16.91
C TRP A 408 -5.86 39.03 -17.17
N VAL A 409 -4.87 38.19 -16.81
CA VAL A 409 -3.45 38.57 -16.82
C VAL A 409 -2.72 38.02 -18.04
N GLN A 410 -3.26 36.93 -18.62
CA GLN A 410 -2.65 36.18 -19.74
C GLN A 410 -1.17 35.85 -19.50
N PRO A 411 -0.85 35.17 -18.37
CA PRO A 411 0.51 34.88 -18.04
C PRO A 411 1.14 33.89 -19.04
N PRO A 412 2.45 33.95 -19.24
CA PRO A 412 3.13 32.98 -20.09
C PRO A 412 2.89 31.54 -19.59
N GLY A 413 2.49 30.63 -20.48
CA GLY A 413 2.15 29.25 -20.14
C GLY A 413 0.84 29.08 -19.37
N GLY A 414 -0.16 29.94 -19.61
CA GLY A 414 -1.43 29.99 -18.87
C GLY A 414 -2.17 28.65 -18.81
N SER A 415 -2.27 27.90 -19.90
CA SER A 415 -2.93 26.58 -19.90
C SER A 415 -2.21 25.58 -19.00
N MET A 416 -0.87 25.59 -18.98
CA MET A 416 -0.07 24.75 -18.10
C MET A 416 -0.20 25.19 -16.64
N MET A 417 -0.33 26.49 -16.38
CA MET A 417 -0.62 27.03 -15.04
C MET A 417 -1.96 26.51 -14.52
N VAL A 418 -3.01 26.54 -15.34
CA VAL A 418 -4.33 26.04 -14.97
C VAL A 418 -4.29 24.54 -14.64
N LEU A 419 -3.67 23.76 -15.52
CA LEU A 419 -3.53 22.32 -15.32
C LEU A 419 -2.76 21.99 -14.02
N CYS A 420 -1.62 22.64 -13.79
CA CYS A 420 -0.78 22.38 -12.63
C CYS A 420 -1.42 22.86 -11.33
N SER A 421 -2.15 23.99 -11.33
CA SER A 421 -2.84 24.48 -10.14
C SER A 421 -3.88 23.48 -9.64
N TRP A 422 -4.67 22.92 -10.54
CA TRP A 422 -5.64 21.89 -10.20
C TRP A 422 -4.99 20.57 -9.81
N LEU A 423 -4.12 20.05 -10.68
CA LEU A 423 -3.53 18.71 -10.54
C LEU A 423 -2.71 18.59 -9.26
N PHE A 424 -1.87 19.58 -8.97
CA PHE A 424 -1.03 19.55 -7.76
C PHE A 424 -1.84 19.86 -6.50
N CYS A 425 -2.85 20.74 -6.58
CA CYS A 425 -3.76 20.95 -5.45
C CYS A 425 -4.53 19.68 -5.10
N PHE A 426 -4.83 18.81 -6.08
CA PHE A 426 -5.53 17.55 -5.87
C PHE A 426 -4.59 16.40 -5.45
N LEU A 427 -3.47 16.17 -6.17
CA LEU A 427 -2.63 14.98 -6.01
C LEU A 427 -1.61 15.06 -4.88
N LEU A 428 -1.00 16.22 -4.61
CA LEU A 428 0.05 16.32 -3.61
C LEU A 428 -0.42 15.93 -2.19
N PRO A 429 -1.64 16.25 -1.77
CA PRO A 429 -2.14 15.84 -0.45
C PRO A 429 -2.39 14.33 -0.31
N ILE A 430 -2.61 13.62 -1.40
CA ILE A 430 -2.91 12.18 -1.39
C ILE A 430 -1.67 11.34 -1.05
N SER A 431 -0.50 11.87 -1.33
CA SER A 431 0.75 11.14 -1.12
C SER A 431 1.09 11.03 0.38
N PRO A 432 1.49 9.85 0.89
CA PRO A 432 1.72 9.61 2.31
C PRO A 432 2.96 10.30 2.90
N GLU A 433 3.83 10.90 2.08
CA GLU A 433 5.18 11.36 2.47
C GLU A 433 5.27 12.82 2.93
N GLY A 434 4.24 13.45 3.48
CA GLY A 434 4.34 14.78 4.08
C GLY A 434 3.35 15.83 3.58
N ARG A 435 3.56 17.08 3.99
CA ARG A 435 2.67 18.22 3.73
C ARG A 435 2.66 18.58 2.25
N GLY A 436 1.45 18.74 1.67
CA GLY A 436 1.27 19.06 0.25
C GLY A 436 1.93 20.38 -0.16
N ASP A 437 1.92 21.38 0.72
CA ASP A 437 2.55 22.69 0.50
C ASP A 437 4.09 22.59 0.41
N GLN A 438 4.73 21.80 1.26
CA GLN A 438 6.19 21.57 1.19
C GLN A 438 6.59 20.84 -0.10
N ARG A 439 5.75 19.90 -0.55
CA ARG A 439 5.99 19.18 -1.80
C ARG A 439 5.81 20.05 -3.01
N ALA A 440 4.86 20.98 -3.00
CA ALA A 440 4.71 21.96 -4.05
C ALA A 440 6.04 22.72 -4.24
N TRP A 441 6.69 23.12 -3.15
CA TRP A 441 8.02 23.75 -3.22
C TRP A 441 9.10 22.82 -3.79
N HIS A 442 9.12 21.55 -3.35
CA HIS A 442 10.06 20.56 -3.90
C HIS A 442 9.87 20.35 -5.41
N VAL A 443 8.63 20.39 -5.92
CA VAL A 443 8.34 20.31 -7.37
C VAL A 443 8.99 21.49 -8.09
N VAL A 444 8.82 22.71 -7.60
CA VAL A 444 9.41 23.91 -8.22
C VAL A 444 10.93 23.82 -8.20
N VAL A 445 11.53 23.49 -7.06
CA VAL A 445 12.99 23.38 -6.91
C VAL A 445 13.56 22.27 -7.79
N ALA A 446 12.91 21.11 -7.87
CA ALA A 446 13.36 20.00 -8.70
C ALA A 446 13.20 20.27 -10.21
N ALA A 447 12.28 21.16 -10.60
CA ALA A 447 12.13 21.56 -12.00
C ALA A 447 13.29 22.44 -12.50
N ILE A 448 13.93 23.21 -11.63
CA ILE A 448 15.01 24.14 -12.02
C ILE A 448 16.19 23.44 -12.72
N PRO A 449 16.86 22.41 -12.14
CA PRO A 449 17.97 21.74 -12.80
C PRO A 449 17.52 21.03 -14.07
N CYS A 450 16.28 20.59 -14.14
CA CYS A 450 15.73 19.96 -15.33
C CYS A 450 15.59 20.95 -16.48
N VAL A 451 15.07 22.13 -16.21
CA VAL A 451 14.93 23.22 -17.20
C VAL A 451 16.31 23.70 -17.65
N LEU A 452 17.25 23.88 -16.72
CA LEU A 452 18.62 24.27 -17.05
C LEU A 452 19.29 23.22 -17.95
N PHE A 453 19.11 21.94 -17.69
CA PHE A 453 19.64 20.87 -18.52
C PHE A 453 19.03 20.87 -19.93
N LEU A 454 17.70 21.09 -20.04
CA LEU A 454 17.05 21.21 -21.34
C LEU A 454 17.53 22.43 -22.11
N CYS A 455 17.60 23.59 -21.47
CA CYS A 455 18.10 24.82 -22.11
C CYS A 455 19.53 24.64 -22.60
N LEU A 456 20.40 24.05 -21.77
CA LEU A 456 21.78 23.77 -22.13
C LEU A 456 21.85 22.74 -23.27
N GLY A 457 21.07 21.66 -23.19
CA GLY A 457 20.98 20.62 -24.22
C GLY A 457 20.49 21.18 -25.54
N LEU A 458 19.48 22.05 -25.53
CA LEU A 458 18.96 22.73 -26.73
C LEU A 458 19.96 23.72 -27.32
N ILE A 459 20.64 24.51 -26.50
CA ILE A 459 21.67 25.46 -26.97
C ILE A 459 22.83 24.70 -27.61
N LEU A 460 23.33 23.65 -26.97
CA LEU A 460 24.45 22.84 -27.48
C LEU A 460 24.05 21.97 -28.67
N ALA A 461 22.84 21.47 -28.71
CA ALA A 461 22.33 20.60 -29.76
C ALA A 461 21.63 21.37 -30.89
N SER A 462 21.30 22.66 -30.72
CA SER A 462 20.60 23.50 -31.71
C SER A 462 21.18 23.40 -33.13
N PRO A 463 22.51 23.47 -33.35
CA PRO A 463 23.10 23.30 -34.70
C PRO A 463 22.90 21.91 -35.29
N LEU A 464 22.65 20.91 -34.43
CA LEU A 464 22.55 19.49 -34.81
C LEU A 464 21.09 19.01 -34.83
N LEU A 465 20.14 19.77 -34.23
CA LEU A 465 18.72 19.40 -34.10
C LEU A 465 17.94 19.43 -35.42
N SER A 466 18.56 19.87 -36.51
CA SER A 466 18.03 19.70 -37.87
C SER A 466 17.94 18.23 -38.30
N SER A 467 18.63 17.34 -37.58
CA SER A 467 18.62 15.88 -37.81
C SER A 467 17.67 15.18 -36.84
N TYR A 468 16.71 14.44 -37.36
CA TYR A 468 15.85 13.54 -36.60
C TYR A 468 16.63 12.53 -35.73
N ALA A 469 17.79 12.11 -36.20
CA ALA A 469 18.67 11.20 -35.47
C ALA A 469 19.15 11.80 -34.13
N VAL A 470 19.53 13.08 -34.13
CA VAL A 470 19.99 13.77 -32.90
C VAL A 470 18.84 13.96 -31.91
N LEU A 471 17.63 14.29 -32.37
CA LEU A 471 16.44 14.36 -31.52
C LEU A 471 16.17 13.02 -30.83
N ASN A 472 16.28 11.91 -31.56
CA ASN A 472 16.09 10.56 -30.99
C ASN A 472 17.14 10.22 -29.94
N ILE A 473 18.41 10.56 -30.17
CA ILE A 473 19.48 10.35 -29.19
C ILE A 473 19.21 11.17 -27.93
N LEU A 474 18.76 12.40 -28.04
CA LEU A 474 18.44 13.27 -26.92
C LEU A 474 17.27 12.70 -26.09
N ILE A 475 16.18 12.33 -26.77
CA ILE A 475 15.00 11.74 -26.11
C ILE A 475 15.38 10.42 -25.43
N PHE A 476 16.16 9.55 -26.12
CA PHE A 476 16.58 8.28 -25.55
C PHE A 476 17.44 8.50 -24.30
N THR A 477 18.47 9.33 -24.40
CA THR A 477 19.38 9.62 -23.29
C THR A 477 18.62 10.16 -22.09
N TRP A 478 17.73 11.11 -22.33
CA TRP A 478 16.90 11.69 -21.30
C TRP A 478 16.01 10.65 -20.61
N MET A 479 15.26 9.90 -21.39
CA MET A 479 14.36 8.87 -20.85
C MET A 479 15.13 7.73 -20.17
N PHE A 480 16.31 7.39 -20.67
CA PHE A 480 17.18 6.40 -20.08
C PHE A 480 17.68 6.84 -18.70
N VAL A 481 18.21 8.06 -18.58
CA VAL A 481 18.67 8.63 -17.30
C VAL A 481 17.52 8.71 -16.30
N TYR A 482 16.38 9.21 -16.75
CA TYR A 482 15.18 9.25 -15.91
C TYR A 482 14.79 7.84 -15.44
N GLY A 483 14.75 6.85 -16.32
CA GLY A 483 14.43 5.47 -15.99
C GLY A 483 15.36 4.88 -14.92
N GLN A 484 16.69 5.20 -14.98
CA GLN A 484 17.66 4.79 -13.98
C GLN A 484 17.34 5.37 -12.60
N VAL A 485 17.01 6.66 -12.55
CA VAL A 485 16.67 7.35 -11.29
C VAL A 485 15.32 6.86 -10.76
N ALA A 486 14.29 6.80 -11.59
CA ALA A 486 12.95 6.38 -11.19
C ALA A 486 12.89 4.94 -10.66
N TYR A 487 13.71 4.04 -11.22
CA TYR A 487 13.77 2.66 -10.75
C TYR A 487 14.43 2.52 -9.39
N ARG A 488 15.46 3.34 -9.10
CA ARG A 488 16.27 3.24 -7.87
C ARG A 488 15.71 4.03 -6.68
N THR A 489 14.90 5.06 -6.96
CA THR A 489 14.41 6.00 -5.92
C THR A 489 12.90 5.93 -5.80
N ALA A 490 12.40 4.95 -5.04
CA ALA A 490 10.94 4.77 -4.87
C ALA A 490 10.25 5.97 -4.17
N GLY A 491 10.93 6.69 -3.29
CA GLY A 491 10.37 7.82 -2.53
C GLY A 491 10.50 9.20 -3.20
N VAL A 492 11.58 9.43 -3.95
CA VAL A 492 11.79 10.67 -4.73
C VAL A 492 10.98 10.66 -6.03
N SER A 493 10.44 9.49 -6.39
CA SER A 493 9.80 9.26 -7.69
C SER A 493 8.61 10.16 -7.96
N THR A 494 7.79 10.53 -6.95
CA THR A 494 6.58 11.33 -7.19
C THR A 494 6.91 12.77 -7.57
N VAL A 495 7.79 13.43 -6.82
CA VAL A 495 8.22 14.81 -7.11
C VAL A 495 9.01 14.83 -8.42
N MET A 496 9.90 13.85 -8.60
CA MET A 496 10.71 13.72 -9.81
C MET A 496 9.85 13.38 -11.04
N ASN A 497 8.85 12.50 -10.90
CA ASN A 497 7.88 12.21 -11.96
C ASN A 497 7.13 13.48 -12.40
N ILE A 498 6.64 14.28 -11.44
CA ILE A 498 5.91 15.51 -11.73
C ILE A 498 6.83 16.53 -12.42
N SER A 499 8.06 16.69 -11.94
CA SER A 499 9.02 17.61 -12.52
C SER A 499 9.42 17.21 -13.95
N MET A 500 9.62 15.91 -14.18
CA MET A 500 9.95 15.37 -15.50
C MET A 500 8.79 15.44 -16.48
N MET A 501 7.55 15.32 -15.99
CA MET A 501 6.36 15.54 -16.81
C MET A 501 6.28 16.99 -17.31
N GLY A 502 6.58 17.95 -16.45
CA GLY A 502 6.68 19.35 -16.82
C GLY A 502 7.76 19.58 -17.89
N LEU A 503 8.87 18.89 -17.75
CA LEU A 503 9.97 18.97 -18.71
C LEU A 503 9.61 18.45 -20.12
N VAL A 504 8.86 17.35 -20.18
CA VAL A 504 8.35 16.81 -21.44
C VAL A 504 7.40 17.83 -22.12
N GLY A 505 6.53 18.46 -21.34
CA GLY A 505 5.70 19.57 -21.83
C GLY A 505 6.56 20.74 -22.37
N ALA A 506 7.67 21.04 -21.69
CA ALA A 506 8.56 22.11 -22.06
C ALA A 506 9.40 21.83 -23.34
N MET A 507 9.50 20.58 -23.79
CA MET A 507 10.20 20.27 -25.05
C MET A 507 9.53 20.91 -26.27
N GLY A 508 8.25 21.31 -26.15
CA GLY A 508 7.56 22.05 -27.20
C GLY A 508 7.65 21.37 -28.58
N LEU A 509 7.67 20.02 -28.58
CA LEU A 509 7.77 19.27 -29.84
C LEU A 509 6.52 19.56 -30.66
N ASN A 510 6.67 20.40 -31.65
CA ASN A 510 5.63 20.71 -32.62
C ASN A 510 6.17 20.38 -34.02
N ALA A 511 5.34 19.76 -34.84
CA ALA A 511 5.73 19.43 -36.23
C ALA A 511 5.91 20.69 -37.11
N GLN A 512 5.41 21.83 -36.67
CA GLN A 512 5.34 23.06 -37.48
C GLN A 512 6.29 24.17 -36.99
N GLU A 513 6.70 24.14 -35.70
CA GLU A 513 7.53 25.19 -35.14
C GLU A 513 8.82 24.65 -34.51
N PRO A 514 9.96 25.34 -34.69
CA PRO A 514 11.18 24.93 -34.02
C PRO A 514 11.07 25.15 -32.50
N VAL A 515 11.67 24.26 -31.74
CA VAL A 515 11.75 24.38 -30.28
C VAL A 515 12.46 25.70 -29.93
N SER A 516 11.76 26.57 -29.21
CA SER A 516 12.28 27.87 -28.80
C SER A 516 12.50 27.94 -27.30
N PHE A 517 13.50 28.72 -26.87
CA PHE A 517 13.73 29.02 -25.45
C PHE A 517 12.46 29.63 -24.82
N GLN A 518 11.75 30.48 -25.56
CA GLN A 518 10.53 31.12 -25.09
C GLN A 518 9.43 30.09 -24.77
N ALA A 519 9.25 29.06 -25.60
CA ALA A 519 8.28 28.00 -25.38
C ALA A 519 8.61 27.23 -24.08
N ILE A 520 9.88 26.89 -23.86
CA ILE A 520 10.36 26.20 -22.65
C ILE A 520 10.10 27.08 -21.41
N ALA A 521 10.49 28.36 -21.50
CA ALA A 521 10.32 29.31 -20.41
C ALA A 521 8.84 29.49 -20.05
N ASN A 522 7.95 29.60 -21.04
CA ASN A 522 6.51 29.74 -20.82
C ASN A 522 5.94 28.53 -20.08
N VAL A 523 6.28 27.30 -20.45
CA VAL A 523 5.83 26.09 -19.76
C VAL A 523 6.36 26.06 -18.32
N PHE A 524 7.62 26.40 -18.12
CA PHE A 524 8.21 26.46 -16.78
C PHE A 524 7.54 27.48 -15.88
N PHE A 525 7.27 28.70 -16.39
CA PHE A 525 6.54 29.72 -15.65
C PHE A 525 5.12 29.26 -15.34
N GLY A 526 4.43 28.64 -16.29
CA GLY A 526 3.10 28.09 -16.08
C GLY A 526 3.08 27.04 -14.97
N ILE A 527 3.98 26.08 -15.00
CA ILE A 527 4.13 25.06 -13.94
C ILE A 527 4.41 25.71 -12.59
N SER A 528 5.35 26.64 -12.53
CA SER A 528 5.76 27.30 -11.29
C SER A 528 4.62 28.10 -10.66
N ILE A 529 3.96 28.96 -11.44
CA ILE A 529 2.84 29.76 -10.97
C ILE A 529 1.67 28.86 -10.56
N GLY A 530 1.32 27.85 -11.37
CA GLY A 530 0.27 26.88 -11.03
C GLY A 530 0.55 26.12 -9.74
N THR A 531 1.82 25.73 -9.52
CA THR A 531 2.24 25.07 -8.29
C THR A 531 2.14 25.99 -7.06
N VAL A 532 2.50 27.26 -7.21
CA VAL A 532 2.36 28.27 -6.14
C VAL A 532 0.87 28.47 -5.80
N ILE A 533 0.01 28.61 -6.81
CA ILE A 533 -1.44 28.70 -6.61
C ILE A 533 -1.94 27.47 -5.83
N ALA A 534 -1.57 26.27 -6.26
CA ALA A 534 -1.91 25.03 -5.56
C ALA A 534 -1.47 25.04 -4.09
N ALA A 535 -0.24 25.47 -3.80
CA ALA A 535 0.30 25.55 -2.45
C ALA A 535 -0.46 26.56 -1.57
N VAL A 536 -0.81 27.71 -2.13
CA VAL A 536 -1.63 28.73 -1.44
C VAL A 536 -3.00 28.16 -1.06
N PHE A 537 -3.70 27.52 -1.98
CA PHE A 537 -5.00 26.94 -1.69
C PHE A 537 -4.92 25.75 -0.73
N GLN A 538 -3.88 24.93 -0.80
CA GLN A 538 -3.65 23.85 0.16
C GLN A 538 -3.40 24.35 1.58
N ARG A 539 -2.77 25.51 1.72
CA ARG A 539 -2.48 26.10 3.02
C ARG A 539 -3.67 26.91 3.57
N SER A 540 -4.44 27.54 2.70
CA SER A 540 -5.52 28.46 3.11
C SER A 540 -6.87 27.77 3.30
N LEU A 541 -7.19 26.78 2.47
CA LEU A 541 -8.48 26.09 2.49
C LEU A 541 -8.33 24.68 3.06
N TRP A 542 -8.87 24.43 4.25
CA TRP A 542 -8.85 23.14 4.92
C TRP A 542 -7.45 22.47 4.88
N PRO A 543 -6.45 23.07 5.52
CA PRO A 543 -5.10 22.55 5.48
C PRO A 543 -5.04 21.14 6.04
N LEU A 544 -4.38 20.24 5.31
CA LEU A 544 -4.09 18.90 5.78
C LEU A 544 -2.88 18.98 6.71
N LEU A 545 -3.15 18.93 8.00
CA LEU A 545 -2.14 18.90 9.01
C LEU A 545 -1.79 17.43 9.30
N PRO A 546 -0.51 17.04 9.29
CA PRO A 546 -0.09 15.67 9.62
C PRO A 546 -0.62 15.20 10.97
N GLN A 547 -0.76 16.11 11.92
CA GLN A 547 -1.34 15.86 13.24
C GLN A 547 -2.80 15.40 13.16
N ARG A 548 -3.61 16.06 12.33
CA ARG A 548 -5.03 15.68 12.15
C ARG A 548 -5.16 14.32 11.48
N GLU A 549 -4.36 14.08 10.44
CA GLU A 549 -4.38 12.79 9.77
C GLU A 549 -3.96 11.65 10.71
N MET A 550 -2.91 11.86 11.49
CA MET A 550 -2.45 10.89 12.47
C MET A 550 -3.52 10.61 13.52
N ARG A 551 -4.12 11.67 14.10
CA ARG A 551 -5.22 11.55 15.04
C ARG A 551 -6.38 10.75 14.44
N ASP A 552 -6.80 11.09 13.22
CA ASP A 552 -7.93 10.44 12.57
C ASP A 552 -7.64 8.93 12.33
N ARG A 553 -6.37 8.55 12.08
CA ARG A 553 -5.95 7.15 11.97
C ARG A 553 -5.93 6.43 13.32
N PHE A 554 -5.44 7.08 14.38
CA PHE A 554 -5.56 6.53 15.73
C PHE A 554 -7.02 6.31 16.13
N GLN A 555 -7.87 7.29 15.87
CA GLN A 555 -9.32 7.16 16.16
C GLN A 555 -9.98 6.04 15.33
N GLU A 556 -9.62 5.90 14.05
CA GLU A 556 -10.08 4.81 13.20
C GLU A 556 -9.67 3.45 13.78
N MET A 557 -8.41 3.31 14.20
CA MET A 557 -7.90 2.09 14.83
C MET A 557 -8.65 1.73 16.11
N LEU A 558 -8.78 2.71 17.02
CA LEU A 558 -9.51 2.54 18.28
C LEU A 558 -10.99 2.19 18.06
N ARG A 559 -11.64 2.83 17.09
CA ARG A 559 -13.03 2.56 16.73
C ARG A 559 -13.21 1.13 16.23
N ILE A 560 -12.35 0.66 15.30
CA ILE A 560 -12.46 -0.70 14.77
C ILE A 560 -12.18 -1.74 15.86
N GLN A 561 -11.19 -1.50 16.74
CA GLN A 561 -10.90 -2.36 17.89
C GLN A 561 -12.11 -2.45 18.83
N ARG A 562 -12.73 -1.31 19.15
CA ARG A 562 -13.93 -1.25 19.97
C ARG A 562 -15.11 -1.98 19.34
N GLU A 563 -15.38 -1.75 18.06
CA GLU A 563 -16.46 -2.43 17.33
C GLU A 563 -16.25 -3.95 17.34
N ALA A 564 -15.01 -4.42 17.16
CA ALA A 564 -14.69 -5.84 17.21
C ALA A 564 -14.96 -6.45 18.60
N LEU A 565 -14.64 -5.74 19.67
CA LEU A 565 -14.92 -6.17 21.06
C LEU A 565 -16.41 -6.29 21.36
N VAL A 566 -17.19 -5.30 20.91
CA VAL A 566 -18.64 -5.24 21.19
C VAL A 566 -19.42 -6.24 20.34
N SER A 567 -19.06 -6.37 19.05
CA SER A 567 -19.76 -7.28 18.12
C SER A 567 -19.37 -8.75 18.29
N GLY A 568 -18.21 -9.03 18.90
CA GLY A 568 -17.66 -10.38 19.04
C GLY A 568 -17.15 -11.00 17.72
N THR A 569 -17.43 -10.37 16.58
CA THR A 569 -16.99 -10.82 15.26
C THR A 569 -16.65 -9.60 14.41
N PRO A 570 -15.37 -9.23 14.30
CA PRO A 570 -14.98 -8.11 13.45
C PRO A 570 -15.32 -8.41 11.99
N SER A 571 -15.69 -7.37 11.24
CA SER A 571 -15.83 -7.47 9.79
C SER A 571 -14.47 -7.82 9.17
N LEU A 572 -14.47 -8.60 8.08
CA LEU A 572 -13.23 -8.92 7.35
C LEU A 572 -12.47 -7.66 6.91
N GLU A 573 -13.21 -6.63 6.54
CA GLU A 573 -12.68 -5.34 6.18
C GLU A 573 -12.00 -4.66 7.39
N GLY A 574 -12.62 -4.73 8.57
CA GLY A 574 -12.06 -4.23 9.82
C GLY A 574 -10.75 -4.92 10.20
N VAL A 575 -10.67 -6.24 10.10
CA VAL A 575 -9.43 -6.99 10.39
C VAL A 575 -8.32 -6.61 9.41
N ALA A 576 -8.65 -6.55 8.10
CA ALA A 576 -7.67 -6.13 7.09
C ALA A 576 -7.23 -4.68 7.31
N ARG A 577 -8.12 -3.81 7.77
CA ARG A 577 -7.81 -2.41 8.06
C ARG A 577 -6.94 -2.27 9.31
N LEU A 578 -7.21 -3.01 10.37
CA LEU A 578 -6.38 -3.03 11.58
C LEU A 578 -4.94 -3.45 11.31
N SER A 579 -4.71 -4.36 10.36
CA SER A 579 -3.34 -4.77 10.00
C SER A 579 -2.57 -3.68 9.21
N GLN A 580 -3.25 -2.73 8.56
CA GLN A 580 -2.62 -1.68 7.76
C GLN A 580 -2.36 -0.39 8.56
N LEU A 581 -3.25 -0.06 9.50
CA LEU A 581 -3.22 1.19 10.26
C LEU A 581 -1.89 1.45 11.00
N PRO A 582 -1.27 0.47 11.69
CA PRO A 582 0.00 0.69 12.37
C PRO A 582 1.11 1.16 11.41
N GLY A 583 1.22 0.56 10.24
CA GLY A 583 2.18 0.97 9.21
C GLY A 583 1.93 2.38 8.67
N GLU A 584 0.66 2.73 8.45
CA GLU A 584 0.26 4.07 8.01
C GLU A 584 0.55 5.14 9.07
N ILE A 585 0.31 4.84 10.35
CA ILE A 585 0.59 5.74 11.46
C ILE A 585 2.11 5.93 11.62
N LYS A 586 2.91 4.84 11.61
CA LYS A 586 4.37 4.91 11.71
C LYS A 586 4.99 5.76 10.60
N LEU A 587 4.49 5.63 9.37
CA LEU A 587 4.95 6.45 8.24
C LEU A 587 4.68 7.94 8.47
N ARG A 588 3.55 8.29 9.06
CA ARG A 588 3.19 9.68 9.38
C ARG A 588 3.96 10.24 10.56
N LEU A 589 4.21 9.42 11.58
CA LEU A 589 5.06 9.79 12.72
C LEU A 589 6.47 10.18 12.27
N ALA A 590 7.04 9.44 11.30
CA ALA A 590 8.35 9.76 10.74
C ALA A 590 8.42 11.13 10.04
N ASN A 591 7.26 11.66 9.62
CA ASN A 591 7.14 12.93 8.89
C ASN A 591 6.66 14.11 9.78
N LEU A 592 6.50 13.92 11.09
CA LEU A 592 6.17 15.01 12.00
C LEU A 592 7.34 16.01 12.09
N VAL A 593 6.99 17.28 11.99
CA VAL A 593 7.99 18.38 11.98
C VAL A 593 8.56 18.57 13.38
N ARG A 594 9.84 18.30 13.56
CA ARG A 594 10.57 18.29 14.84
C ARG A 594 10.50 19.54 15.73
N PRO A 595 10.29 20.81 15.28
CA PRO A 595 10.17 21.90 16.23
C PRO A 595 8.87 21.91 17.04
N VAL A 596 7.82 21.23 16.57
CA VAL A 596 6.50 21.17 17.25
C VAL A 596 6.40 19.97 18.18
N TYR A 597 7.08 18.86 17.84
CA TYR A 597 7.06 17.63 18.62
C TYR A 597 8.46 17.31 19.14
N SER A 598 8.56 17.12 20.45
CA SER A 598 9.80 16.63 21.06
C SER A 598 10.06 15.17 20.65
N GLU A 599 11.32 14.73 20.70
CA GLU A 599 11.65 13.31 20.44
C GLU A 599 10.94 12.38 21.42
N ALA A 600 10.77 12.83 22.68
CA ALA A 600 10.02 12.09 23.69
C ALA A 600 8.55 11.91 23.33
N GLU A 601 7.90 12.95 22.78
CA GLU A 601 6.49 12.87 22.35
C GLU A 601 6.33 11.91 21.18
N ILE A 602 7.22 11.93 20.21
CA ILE A 602 7.21 10.98 19.08
C ILE A 602 7.43 9.56 19.58
N GLN A 603 8.32 9.35 20.55
CA GLN A 603 8.57 8.05 21.14
C GLN A 603 7.33 7.54 21.88
N ASN A 604 6.68 8.36 22.70
CA ASN A 604 5.46 8.01 23.39
C ASN A 604 4.33 7.63 22.41
N LEU A 605 4.23 8.30 21.27
CA LEU A 605 3.27 7.92 20.22
C LEU A 605 3.61 6.57 19.58
N CYS A 606 4.89 6.29 19.37
CA CYS A 606 5.33 4.98 18.87
C CYS A 606 5.03 3.88 19.89
N ASP A 607 5.30 4.12 21.17
CA ASP A 607 5.05 3.17 22.25
C ASP A 607 3.54 2.91 22.41
N LEU A 608 2.72 3.97 22.37
CA LEU A 608 1.26 3.82 22.35
C LEU A 608 0.80 2.94 21.20
N LEU A 609 1.32 3.20 20.00
CA LEU A 609 0.96 2.43 18.81
C LEU A 609 1.37 0.95 18.97
N ASP A 610 2.56 0.69 19.48
CA ASP A 610 3.07 -0.67 19.67
C ASP A 610 2.23 -1.44 20.71
N HIS A 611 1.80 -0.79 21.81
CA HIS A 611 0.90 -1.40 22.79
C HIS A 611 -0.49 -1.68 22.21
N LEU A 612 -1.09 -0.75 21.46
CA LEU A 612 -2.37 -0.95 20.80
C LEU A 612 -2.30 -2.04 19.72
N ASP A 613 -1.18 -2.15 19.03
CA ASP A 613 -0.94 -3.17 18.03
C ASP A 613 -0.78 -4.56 18.67
N ARG A 614 -0.04 -4.68 19.78
CA ARG A 614 0.05 -5.92 20.58
C ARG A 614 -1.29 -6.30 21.19
N PHE A 615 -2.10 -5.33 21.64
CA PHE A 615 -3.46 -5.58 22.08
C PHE A 615 -4.29 -6.22 20.96
N THR A 616 -4.21 -5.67 19.74
CA THR A 616 -4.88 -6.22 18.55
C THR A 616 -4.44 -7.65 18.23
N ALA A 617 -3.14 -7.94 18.40
CA ALA A 617 -2.56 -9.25 18.10
C ALA A 617 -3.14 -10.39 18.94
N ASN A 618 -3.66 -10.10 20.14
CA ASN A 618 -4.28 -11.11 20.99
C ASN A 618 -5.62 -11.65 20.48
N ARG A 619 -6.25 -11.00 19.49
CA ARG A 619 -7.50 -11.44 18.85
C ARG A 619 -8.59 -11.91 19.83
N ILE A 620 -8.73 -11.20 20.94
CA ILE A 620 -9.67 -11.55 22.02
C ILE A 620 -11.14 -11.66 21.58
N TRP A 621 -11.51 -11.03 20.46
CA TRP A 621 -12.83 -11.17 19.85
C TRP A 621 -13.08 -12.54 19.20
N GLU A 622 -12.02 -13.26 18.82
CA GLU A 622 -12.11 -14.64 18.29
C GLU A 622 -12.04 -15.69 19.39
N SER A 623 -11.68 -15.27 20.62
CA SER A 623 -11.42 -16.14 21.76
C SER A 623 -12.61 -16.17 22.70
N ASP A 624 -13.52 -17.14 22.53
CA ASP A 624 -14.55 -17.40 23.54
C ASP A 624 -14.00 -18.47 24.51
N PRO A 625 -13.81 -18.15 25.81
CA PRO A 625 -13.12 -19.04 26.74
C PRO A 625 -13.93 -20.27 27.19
N GLY A 626 -15.03 -20.58 26.51
CA GLY A 626 -15.75 -21.83 26.71
C GLY A 626 -17.18 -21.67 27.25
N GLN A 627 -17.90 -22.78 27.28
CA GLN A 627 -19.34 -22.85 27.56
C GLN A 627 -19.74 -22.67 29.05
N ALA A 628 -18.78 -22.41 29.95
CA ALA A 628 -19.08 -22.19 31.35
C ALA A 628 -19.77 -20.81 31.54
N LYS A 629 -21.00 -20.79 32.08
CA LYS A 629 -21.80 -19.55 32.22
C LYS A 629 -21.06 -18.43 32.95
N ASP A 630 -20.30 -18.77 34.00
CA ASP A 630 -19.60 -17.79 34.84
C ASP A 630 -18.40 -17.17 34.10
N GLY A 631 -17.65 -17.96 33.35
CA GLY A 631 -16.53 -17.47 32.50
C GLY A 631 -17.01 -16.55 31.37
N LEU A 632 -18.21 -16.80 30.82
CA LEU A 632 -18.78 -15.96 29.76
C LEU A 632 -19.18 -14.58 30.32
N ALA A 633 -19.66 -14.50 31.51
CA ALA A 633 -20.01 -13.23 32.15
C ALA A 633 -18.77 -12.37 32.44
N LEU A 634 -17.71 -12.98 32.97
CA LEU A 634 -16.44 -12.30 33.26
C LEU A 634 -15.73 -11.81 31.98
N THR A 635 -15.69 -12.63 30.96
CA THR A 635 -15.10 -12.20 29.66
C THR A 635 -15.87 -11.09 28.99
N LYS A 636 -17.20 -11.09 29.10
CA LYS A 636 -18.04 -9.99 28.62
C LYS A 636 -17.73 -8.70 29.39
N LYS A 637 -17.66 -8.77 30.74
CA LYS A 637 -17.31 -7.64 31.62
C LYS A 637 -15.91 -7.07 31.23
N ILE A 638 -14.91 -7.92 30.99
CA ILE A 638 -13.57 -7.48 30.59
C ILE A 638 -13.60 -6.83 29.21
N ARG A 639 -14.31 -7.39 28.24
CA ARG A 639 -14.46 -6.77 26.90
C ARG A 639 -15.13 -5.40 26.97
N GLU A 640 -16.14 -5.22 27.82
CA GLU A 640 -16.80 -3.93 28.06
C GLU A 640 -15.82 -2.91 28.64
N LEU A 641 -14.99 -3.32 29.62
CA LEU A 641 -13.94 -2.46 30.19
C LEU A 641 -12.84 -2.12 29.17
N PHE A 642 -12.44 -3.07 28.32
CA PHE A 642 -11.53 -2.78 27.22
C PHE A 642 -12.11 -1.76 26.26
N ALA A 643 -13.37 -1.91 25.88
CA ALA A 643 -14.06 -0.97 24.99
C ALA A 643 -14.17 0.43 25.61
N GLU A 644 -14.40 0.53 26.91
CA GLU A 644 -14.44 1.80 27.66
C GLU A 644 -13.07 2.51 27.66
N ILE A 645 -11.98 1.76 27.90
CA ILE A 645 -10.61 2.31 27.88
C ILE A 645 -10.26 2.83 26.49
N LEU A 646 -10.54 2.03 25.45
CA LEU A 646 -10.30 2.45 24.05
C LEU A 646 -11.11 3.71 23.70
N GLU A 647 -12.35 3.81 24.19
CA GLU A 647 -13.17 5.01 24.01
C GLU A 647 -12.59 6.24 24.71
N LYS A 648 -12.12 6.10 25.95
CA LYS A 648 -11.50 7.21 26.71
C LYS A 648 -10.22 7.71 26.02
N ILE A 649 -9.36 6.79 25.52
CA ILE A 649 -8.19 7.16 24.72
C ILE A 649 -8.65 7.89 23.46
N GLY A 650 -9.65 7.39 22.76
CA GLY A 650 -10.18 8.01 21.53
C GLY A 650 -10.77 9.40 21.78
N VAL A 651 -11.50 9.59 22.86
CA VAL A 651 -12.09 10.89 23.27
C VAL A 651 -10.99 11.88 23.62
N SER A 652 -9.91 11.45 24.29
CA SER A 652 -8.76 12.29 24.59
C SER A 652 -8.14 12.87 23.31
N PHE A 653 -7.87 12.04 22.31
CA PHE A 653 -7.41 12.49 21.00
C PHE A 653 -8.43 13.38 20.26
N ALA A 654 -9.74 13.15 20.44
CA ALA A 654 -10.78 13.95 19.80
C ALA A 654 -10.90 15.35 20.39
N THR A 655 -10.83 15.44 21.72
CA THR A 655 -11.12 16.67 22.48
C THR A 655 -9.87 17.46 22.85
N GLY A 656 -8.68 16.86 22.77
CA GLY A 656 -7.43 17.45 23.21
C GLY A 656 -7.32 17.57 24.74
N ARG A 657 -8.17 16.86 25.49
CA ARG A 657 -8.08 16.82 26.96
C ARG A 657 -7.15 15.70 27.39
N PRO A 658 -6.38 15.87 28.48
CA PRO A 658 -5.51 14.81 28.99
C PRO A 658 -6.28 13.50 29.16
N CYS A 659 -5.67 12.39 28.80
CA CYS A 659 -6.25 11.08 28.96
C CYS A 659 -6.28 10.72 30.45
N SER A 660 -7.47 10.57 31.02
CA SER A 660 -7.64 10.11 32.40
C SER A 660 -8.37 8.77 32.37
N VAL A 661 -7.61 7.69 32.39
CA VAL A 661 -8.15 6.32 32.46
C VAL A 661 -7.93 5.78 33.87
N ASP A 662 -9.03 5.47 34.56
CA ASP A 662 -8.96 4.66 35.78
C ASP A 662 -8.90 3.19 35.38
N ALA A 663 -7.73 2.57 35.54
CA ALA A 663 -7.50 1.16 35.24
C ALA A 663 -7.87 0.24 36.42
N THR A 664 -8.26 0.79 37.57
CA THR A 664 -8.61 0.00 38.78
C THR A 664 -9.73 -1.02 38.54
N PRO A 665 -10.83 -0.69 37.83
CA PRO A 665 -11.87 -1.66 37.53
C PRO A 665 -11.41 -2.81 36.67
N LEU A 666 -10.51 -2.53 35.69
CA LEU A 666 -9.93 -3.57 34.82
C LEU A 666 -8.99 -4.47 35.64
N ARG A 667 -8.11 -3.90 36.47
CA ARG A 667 -7.22 -4.70 37.34
C ARG A 667 -8.04 -5.61 38.27
N ALA A 668 -9.11 -5.11 38.88
CA ALA A 668 -10.00 -5.90 39.73
C ALA A 668 -10.69 -7.02 38.93
N ALA A 669 -11.15 -6.75 37.71
CA ALA A 669 -11.80 -7.74 36.87
C ALA A 669 -10.79 -8.82 36.37
N ILE A 670 -9.54 -8.47 36.14
CA ILE A 670 -8.48 -9.44 35.80
C ILE A 670 -8.15 -10.34 37.00
N VAL A 671 -8.03 -9.79 38.20
CA VAL A 671 -7.82 -10.60 39.43
C VAL A 671 -8.98 -11.58 39.66
N GLU A 672 -10.23 -11.14 39.46
CA GLU A 672 -11.42 -11.99 39.53
C GLU A 672 -11.36 -13.10 38.44
N PHE A 673 -10.93 -12.74 37.24
CA PHE A 673 -10.78 -13.67 36.14
C PHE A 673 -9.67 -14.69 36.36
N ASP A 674 -8.52 -14.28 36.91
CA ASP A 674 -7.40 -15.15 37.28
C ASP A 674 -7.81 -16.14 38.36
N ALA A 675 -8.56 -15.71 39.37
CA ALA A 675 -9.11 -16.58 40.40
C ALA A 675 -10.07 -17.62 39.79
N TRP A 676 -10.95 -17.20 38.86
CA TRP A 676 -11.84 -18.11 38.16
C TRP A 676 -11.05 -19.12 37.27
N VAL A 677 -9.99 -18.71 36.58
CA VAL A 677 -9.12 -19.60 35.79
C VAL A 677 -8.46 -20.64 36.66
N LEU A 678 -7.96 -20.24 37.84
CA LEU A 678 -7.37 -21.15 38.82
C LEU A 678 -8.38 -22.17 39.33
N ASP A 679 -9.59 -21.74 39.70
CA ASP A 679 -10.64 -22.64 40.17
C ASP A 679 -11.08 -23.62 39.08
N ALA A 680 -11.34 -23.12 37.87
CA ALA A 680 -11.67 -23.95 36.71
C ALA A 680 -10.57 -24.97 36.41
N ARG A 681 -9.28 -24.62 36.59
CA ARG A 681 -8.16 -25.53 36.44
C ARG A 681 -8.22 -26.64 37.48
N LEU A 682 -8.45 -26.29 38.77
CA LEU A 682 -8.50 -27.27 39.85
C LEU A 682 -9.70 -28.23 39.70
N GLN A 683 -10.85 -27.73 39.27
CA GLN A 683 -12.03 -28.57 38.99
C GLN A 683 -11.75 -29.53 37.81
N MET A 684 -11.15 -29.09 36.74
CA MET A 684 -10.81 -29.91 35.57
C MET A 684 -9.71 -30.94 35.89
N MET A 685 -8.86 -30.71 36.91
CA MET A 685 -7.89 -31.67 37.37
C MET A 685 -8.52 -32.77 38.24
N SER A 686 -9.63 -32.49 38.90
CA SER A 686 -10.37 -33.43 39.74
C SER A 686 -11.35 -34.29 38.95
N GLU A 687 -11.95 -33.76 37.88
CA GLU A 687 -12.80 -34.48 36.95
C GLU A 687 -11.93 -35.02 35.80
N SER A 688 -12.23 -36.19 35.25
CA SER A 688 -11.49 -36.77 34.10
C SER A 688 -11.77 -36.02 32.79
N ALA A 689 -11.74 -34.68 32.83
CA ALA A 689 -11.99 -33.79 31.71
C ALA A 689 -10.88 -33.94 30.66
N ASP A 690 -11.24 -33.78 29.38
CA ASP A 690 -10.30 -33.78 28.26
C ASP A 690 -9.24 -32.69 28.46
N PRO A 691 -7.95 -33.08 28.63
CA PRO A 691 -6.88 -32.12 28.87
C PRO A 691 -6.65 -31.10 27.75
N SER A 692 -7.10 -31.39 26.55
CA SER A 692 -7.04 -30.45 25.42
C SER A 692 -7.98 -29.25 25.62
N VAL A 693 -9.14 -29.46 26.23
CA VAL A 693 -10.11 -28.42 26.57
C VAL A 693 -9.51 -27.48 27.63
N THR A 694 -8.84 -28.03 28.64
CA THR A 694 -8.18 -27.24 29.67
C THR A 694 -7.04 -26.38 29.12
N THR A 695 -6.21 -26.94 28.22
CA THR A 695 -5.12 -26.18 27.59
C THR A 695 -5.65 -25.02 26.76
N ASN A 696 -6.72 -25.25 26.02
CA ASN A 696 -7.35 -24.22 25.21
C ASN A 696 -8.02 -23.12 26.06
N LEU A 697 -8.66 -23.49 27.17
CA LEU A 697 -9.24 -22.52 28.09
C LEU A 697 -8.17 -21.59 28.68
N ILE A 698 -7.10 -22.17 29.24
CA ILE A 698 -6.02 -21.42 29.87
C ILE A 698 -5.26 -20.57 28.84
N GLY A 699 -5.00 -21.10 27.63
CA GLY A 699 -4.36 -20.35 26.55
C GLY A 699 -5.19 -19.15 26.08
N ARG A 700 -6.53 -19.29 26.04
CA ARG A 700 -7.42 -18.16 25.76
C ARG A 700 -7.45 -17.16 26.91
N ALA A 701 -7.43 -17.62 28.14
CA ALA A 701 -7.33 -16.76 29.32
C ALA A 701 -6.04 -15.92 29.31
N ALA A 702 -4.93 -16.53 28.92
CA ALA A 702 -3.66 -15.83 28.76
C ALA A 702 -3.71 -14.71 27.71
N ARG A 703 -4.50 -14.85 26.65
CA ARG A 703 -4.73 -13.76 25.68
C ARG A 703 -5.44 -12.57 26.31
N TYR A 704 -6.43 -12.79 27.18
CA TYR A 704 -7.10 -11.71 27.87
C TYR A 704 -6.19 -10.98 28.85
N GLN A 705 -5.35 -11.69 29.58
CA GLN A 705 -4.36 -11.11 30.48
C GLN A 705 -3.29 -10.31 29.71
N ASN A 706 -2.75 -10.86 28.64
CA ASN A 706 -1.78 -10.15 27.79
C ASN A 706 -2.40 -8.93 27.11
N ALA A 707 -3.66 -9.03 26.67
CA ALA A 707 -4.40 -7.89 26.14
C ALA A 707 -4.62 -6.80 27.19
N ALA A 708 -4.98 -7.18 28.42
CA ALA A 708 -5.16 -6.25 29.54
C ALA A 708 -3.85 -5.52 29.87
N THR A 709 -2.73 -6.22 29.95
CA THR A 709 -1.41 -5.65 30.21
C THR A 709 -1.04 -4.62 29.14
N ASN A 710 -1.21 -4.97 27.86
CA ASN A 710 -0.91 -4.05 26.78
C ASN A 710 -1.86 -2.84 26.73
N LEU A 711 -3.13 -3.02 27.03
CA LEU A 711 -4.09 -1.91 27.03
C LEU A 711 -3.88 -0.97 28.22
N MET A 712 -3.51 -1.50 29.39
CA MET A 712 -3.14 -0.67 30.55
C MET A 712 -1.88 0.13 30.27
N ALA A 713 -0.85 -0.46 29.68
CA ALA A 713 0.36 0.24 29.26
C ALA A 713 0.03 1.30 28.19
N ALA A 714 -0.83 1.00 27.22
CA ALA A 714 -1.32 1.98 26.25
C ALA A 714 -2.03 3.18 26.94
N ALA A 715 -2.85 2.93 27.95
CA ALA A 715 -3.53 3.97 28.71
C ALA A 715 -2.57 4.84 29.53
N GLU A 716 -1.53 4.24 30.12
CA GLU A 716 -0.48 4.97 30.86
C GLU A 716 0.35 5.87 29.92
N VAL A 717 0.73 5.37 28.74
CA VAL A 717 1.42 6.18 27.74
C VAL A 717 0.50 7.29 27.20
N ALA A 718 -0.77 6.98 26.94
CA ALA A 718 -1.73 7.98 26.47
C ALA A 718 -1.97 9.12 27.49
N ALA A 719 -1.86 8.83 28.80
CA ALA A 719 -1.93 9.85 29.87
C ALA A 719 -0.73 10.81 29.89
N GLN A 720 0.42 10.39 29.33
CA GLN A 720 1.64 11.21 29.26
C GLN A 720 1.70 12.07 28.00
N LEU A 721 0.80 11.83 27.02
CA LEU A 721 0.77 12.59 25.78
C LEU A 721 0.10 13.95 25.98
N ASP A 722 0.68 14.99 25.38
CA ASP A 722 0.02 16.30 25.24
C ASP A 722 -1.04 16.25 24.13
N THR A 723 -2.20 15.72 24.47
CA THR A 723 -3.32 15.55 23.53
C THR A 723 -3.85 16.87 22.97
N ALA A 724 -3.55 18.01 23.59
CA ALA A 724 -3.90 19.33 23.07
C ALA A 724 -3.20 19.63 21.72
N LEU A 725 -2.00 19.07 21.49
CA LEU A 725 -1.28 19.20 20.22
C LEU A 725 -2.03 18.57 19.04
N TYR A 726 -2.94 17.62 19.32
CA TYR A 726 -3.71 16.86 18.32
C TYR A 726 -5.16 17.33 18.22
N SER A 727 -5.59 18.30 19.05
CA SER A 727 -6.98 18.77 19.05
C SER A 727 -7.35 19.56 17.80
N LYS A 728 -8.66 19.67 17.53
CA LYS A 728 -9.17 20.43 16.39
C LYS A 728 -8.87 21.92 16.48
N ASP A 729 -8.69 22.44 17.68
CA ASP A 729 -8.61 23.88 17.94
C ASP A 729 -7.17 24.43 17.84
N ASN A 730 -6.14 23.59 17.92
CA ASN A 730 -4.73 23.98 17.76
C ASN A 730 -4.27 23.96 16.28
N ALA A 731 -5.07 24.48 15.40
CA ALA A 731 -4.84 24.50 13.94
C ALA A 731 -4.23 25.81 13.46
N LEU A 732 -3.19 26.32 14.13
CA LEU A 732 -2.42 27.48 13.65
C LEU A 732 -1.05 27.06 13.14
#